data_3beba4db63828b25cf6e8b4a5f8b07f2
#
_entry.id   3beba4db63828b25cf6e8b4a5f8b07f2
#
_cell.length_a   1.000
_cell.length_b   1.000
_cell.length_c   1.000
_cell.angle_alpha   90.00
_cell.angle_beta   90.00
_cell.angle_gamma   90.00
#
_symmetry.space_group_name_H-M   'P 1'
#
loop_
_entity.id
_entity.type
_entity.pdbx_description
1 polymer ?
#
loop_
_entity_poly.entity_id
_entity_poly.type
_entity_poly.pdbx_seq_one_letter_code
_entity_poly.pdbx_strand_id
1 'polypeptide(L)'
;MTTEADVLRALAGVKDPELGKDVVSLHMIEGVKVEGSRVTFTLNLTTPACPLRSRLEESAREAVASLPGVKKVEMKTSSMVFATRDYANAEMLKGVKNIIAVASGKGGVGKSTIAVNLAVALAASGAKVGVLDADVYGPNIPLMMGVKGPPDVRNESIIPPEAFGVKIASLGFFYNEETPVIWRGPLVAGAVRQLLTQVDWGELDYLVCDLPPGCLPAGTSVLMADNSPRPIEKIEVGEFVLSYDGERLVPRRVLGVIPQGTQEVFRLRTANREIVASANHPFLRYHRANSWVRLDHLKIGDRIIVPNCIEGGQPMRLPKVESDPEFIQLPTETTADFMRIVGHFVGDGFVKRQKGRPRPVGVRVCEPRGSRFRKQYEELYKKVFKCRTFDENGGQKFAVASVPLAELFTALDLDHKARQKTVPRWVFSLPLDQRLAFIRGYSEADSDIRHRESTKALPDSRGLQGMVTVVQDTVTVESPNSMLVDKVHELCLISGVRASLVKSRFREEQTLPEGRRKTNVTSHWFQFSLKHDPRAFKLSRIQSIEPLGAMETYDLQVDQLENFVADSILVHNTGDAALTLAQTVPLGGVLIVTTPQDAALNIAAKALAMFRQLNVPILGVVENMSYFVCPHCGERTDIFSNGGGKRIAAERGVDFLGEIPIGVSVREQSDKGVPVVAAKPDSPESQVYKDLAFRLAGMVSMVAFSKMKK
;
A
#
# COMPACT_ATOMS: atom_id res chain seq x y z
N MET A 1 20.32 -35.15 -55.39
CA MET A 1 20.85 -33.86 -54.99
C MET A 1 20.07 -33.41 -53.81
N THR A 2 20.71 -32.94 -52.75
CA THR A 2 20.03 -32.38 -51.53
C THR A 2 19.29 -31.14 -51.93
N THR A 3 18.05 -30.98 -51.46
CA THR A 3 17.19 -29.84 -51.74
C THR A 3 17.06 -28.98 -50.47
N GLU A 4 16.55 -27.76 -50.59
CA GLU A 4 16.24 -26.89 -49.44
C GLU A 4 15.25 -27.56 -48.49
N ALA A 5 14.27 -28.31 -49.00
CA ALA A 5 13.32 -29.09 -48.21
C ALA A 5 13.98 -30.20 -47.39
N ASP A 6 15.03 -30.82 -47.91
CA ASP A 6 15.79 -31.84 -47.18
C ASP A 6 16.59 -31.22 -46.03
N VAL A 7 17.16 -30.03 -46.27
CA VAL A 7 17.87 -29.27 -45.23
C VAL A 7 16.92 -28.86 -44.10
N LEU A 8 15.73 -28.31 -44.42
CA LEU A 8 14.73 -27.96 -43.41
C LEU A 8 14.24 -29.20 -42.64
N ARG A 9 14.09 -30.36 -43.32
CA ARG A 9 13.70 -31.62 -42.67
C ARG A 9 14.78 -32.12 -41.71
N ALA A 10 16.05 -31.97 -42.06
CA ALA A 10 17.16 -32.35 -41.19
C ALA A 10 17.22 -31.42 -39.95
N LEU A 11 17.06 -30.12 -40.17
CA LEU A 11 16.99 -29.11 -39.08
C LEU A 11 15.77 -29.27 -38.19
N ALA A 12 14.65 -29.82 -38.66
CA ALA A 12 13.50 -30.17 -37.83
C ALA A 12 13.81 -31.29 -36.80
N GLY A 13 14.94 -31.98 -36.95
CA GLY A 13 15.47 -32.90 -35.92
C GLY A 13 16.18 -32.18 -34.75
N VAL A 14 16.61 -30.94 -34.95
CA VAL A 14 17.33 -30.14 -33.94
C VAL A 14 16.32 -29.41 -33.03
N LYS A 15 16.30 -29.76 -31.76
CA LYS A 15 15.40 -29.18 -30.81
C LYS A 15 16.10 -28.10 -29.96
N ASP A 16 15.44 -26.97 -29.80
CA ASP A 16 15.83 -25.99 -28.77
C ASP A 16 15.55 -26.60 -27.39
N PRO A 17 16.57 -26.78 -26.54
CA PRO A 17 16.42 -27.46 -25.26
C PRO A 17 15.51 -26.70 -24.28
N GLU A 18 15.32 -25.38 -24.45
CA GLU A 18 14.50 -24.53 -23.58
C GLU A 18 13.04 -24.54 -23.99
N LEU A 19 12.81 -24.41 -25.31
CA LEU A 19 11.48 -24.39 -25.88
C LEU A 19 10.92 -25.79 -26.15
N GLY A 20 11.76 -26.83 -26.10
CA GLY A 20 11.40 -28.22 -26.34
C GLY A 20 10.88 -28.51 -27.75
N LYS A 21 11.03 -27.55 -28.67
CA LYS A 21 10.55 -27.60 -30.06
C LYS A 21 11.72 -27.53 -31.03
N ASP A 22 11.48 -27.99 -32.26
CA ASP A 22 12.50 -27.93 -33.28
C ASP A 22 12.72 -26.52 -33.84
N VAL A 23 13.94 -26.22 -34.27
CA VAL A 23 14.38 -24.89 -34.74
C VAL A 23 13.65 -24.41 -35.99
N VAL A 24 13.04 -25.32 -36.78
CA VAL A 24 12.26 -24.96 -37.97
C VAL A 24 10.86 -24.51 -37.58
N SER A 25 10.16 -25.26 -36.70
CA SER A 25 8.85 -24.89 -36.20
C SER A 25 8.89 -23.61 -35.34
N LEU A 26 10.06 -23.27 -34.80
CA LEU A 26 10.32 -22.01 -34.05
C LEU A 26 10.69 -20.85 -34.99
N HIS A 27 10.66 -21.02 -36.30
CA HIS A 27 11.08 -20.02 -37.29
C HIS A 27 12.50 -19.45 -37.04
N MET A 28 13.38 -20.28 -36.47
CA MET A 28 14.77 -19.90 -36.20
C MET A 28 15.67 -20.06 -37.44
N ILE A 29 15.18 -20.66 -38.53
CA ILE A 29 15.96 -20.89 -39.74
C ILE A 29 15.49 -19.96 -40.83
N GLU A 30 16.43 -19.21 -41.40
CA GLU A 30 16.19 -18.29 -42.53
C GLU A 30 17.25 -18.43 -43.61
N GLY A 31 16.88 -18.07 -44.84
CA GLY A 31 17.80 -17.93 -45.97
C GLY A 31 18.50 -19.22 -46.35
N VAL A 32 17.81 -20.37 -46.29
CA VAL A 32 18.37 -21.66 -46.73
C VAL A 32 18.63 -21.62 -48.23
N LYS A 33 19.87 -21.86 -48.63
CA LYS A 33 20.29 -21.98 -50.02
C LYS A 33 21.19 -23.21 -50.21
N VAL A 34 20.96 -23.96 -51.26
CA VAL A 34 21.75 -25.16 -51.64
C VAL A 34 22.41 -24.92 -53.00
N GLU A 35 23.71 -24.78 -52.99
CA GLU A 35 24.51 -24.55 -54.20
C GLU A 35 25.48 -25.71 -54.38
N GLY A 36 25.04 -26.73 -55.13
CA GLY A 36 25.81 -27.95 -55.35
C GLY A 36 26.04 -28.71 -54.01
N SER A 37 27.30 -28.78 -53.57
CA SER A 37 27.65 -29.42 -52.29
C SER A 37 27.79 -28.45 -51.09
N ARG A 38 27.45 -27.18 -51.31
CA ARG A 38 27.51 -26.11 -50.28
C ARG A 38 26.08 -25.77 -49.84
N VAL A 39 25.86 -25.74 -48.54
CA VAL A 39 24.59 -25.29 -47.91
C VAL A 39 24.86 -24.07 -47.09
N THR A 40 24.06 -23.01 -47.27
CA THR A 40 24.11 -21.80 -46.48
C THR A 40 22.76 -21.56 -45.80
N PHE A 41 22.76 -21.15 -44.57
CA PHE A 41 21.54 -20.71 -43.83
C PHE A 41 21.90 -19.82 -42.65
N THR A 42 20.89 -19.12 -42.14
CA THR A 42 21.01 -18.34 -40.92
C THR A 42 20.23 -19.01 -39.80
N LEU A 43 20.87 -19.22 -38.65
CA LEU A 43 20.24 -19.67 -37.41
C LEU A 43 19.97 -18.45 -36.54
N ASN A 44 18.70 -18.05 -36.38
CA ASN A 44 18.26 -16.98 -35.54
C ASN A 44 17.95 -17.51 -34.14
N LEU A 45 18.78 -17.18 -33.16
CA LEU A 45 18.52 -17.53 -31.77
C LEU A 45 17.38 -16.66 -31.21
N THR A 46 16.59 -17.22 -30.31
CA THR A 46 15.44 -16.52 -29.68
C THR A 46 15.85 -15.42 -28.70
N THR A 47 17.14 -15.41 -28.30
CA THR A 47 17.75 -14.40 -27.46
C THR A 47 19.26 -14.30 -27.73
N PRO A 48 19.85 -13.07 -27.69
CA PRO A 48 21.30 -12.91 -27.77
C PRO A 48 22.04 -13.60 -26.61
N ALA A 49 21.35 -13.78 -25.48
CA ALA A 49 21.87 -14.36 -24.24
C ALA A 49 21.89 -15.91 -24.21
N CYS A 50 21.68 -16.61 -25.31
CA CYS A 50 21.58 -18.08 -25.31
C CYS A 50 22.91 -18.77 -24.93
N PRO A 51 23.04 -19.42 -23.73
CA PRO A 51 24.27 -20.15 -23.36
C PRO A 51 24.42 -21.46 -24.13
N LEU A 52 23.34 -21.96 -24.72
CA LEU A 52 23.35 -23.17 -25.52
C LEU A 52 23.64 -22.86 -27.00
N ARG A 53 24.01 -21.60 -27.28
CA ARG A 53 24.36 -21.14 -28.64
C ARG A 53 25.32 -22.12 -29.32
N SER A 54 26.47 -22.39 -28.73
CA SER A 54 27.48 -23.27 -29.30
C SER A 54 26.93 -24.68 -29.57
N ARG A 55 26.11 -25.18 -28.64
CA ARG A 55 25.48 -26.52 -28.78
C ARG A 55 24.42 -26.56 -29.87
N LEU A 56 23.58 -25.52 -29.97
CA LEU A 56 22.60 -25.41 -31.05
C LEU A 56 23.26 -25.21 -32.41
N GLU A 57 24.33 -24.40 -32.47
CA GLU A 57 25.14 -24.20 -33.64
C GLU A 57 25.78 -25.51 -34.13
N GLU A 58 26.36 -26.29 -33.21
CA GLU A 58 26.97 -27.57 -33.49
C GLU A 58 25.94 -28.58 -33.95
N SER A 59 24.83 -28.76 -33.20
CA SER A 59 23.74 -29.68 -33.60
C SER A 59 23.12 -29.33 -34.96
N ALA A 60 22.90 -28.03 -35.24
CA ALA A 60 22.36 -27.60 -36.53
C ALA A 60 23.36 -27.85 -37.69
N ARG A 61 24.65 -27.61 -37.43
CA ARG A 61 25.71 -27.88 -38.38
C ARG A 61 25.84 -29.38 -38.68
N GLU A 62 25.83 -30.21 -37.64
CA GLU A 62 25.91 -31.68 -37.78
C GLU A 62 24.70 -32.25 -38.52
N ALA A 63 23.49 -31.79 -38.20
CA ALA A 63 22.27 -32.22 -38.85
C ALA A 63 22.31 -31.97 -40.37
N VAL A 64 22.82 -30.82 -40.80
CA VAL A 64 22.94 -30.49 -42.24
C VAL A 64 24.13 -31.19 -42.90
N ALA A 65 25.26 -31.31 -42.18
CA ALA A 65 26.45 -31.99 -42.69
C ALA A 65 26.23 -33.50 -42.94
N SER A 66 25.29 -34.12 -42.22
CA SER A 66 24.93 -35.54 -42.40
C SER A 66 24.13 -35.82 -43.66
N LEU A 67 23.68 -34.81 -44.40
CA LEU A 67 22.90 -34.98 -45.62
C LEU A 67 23.76 -35.46 -46.80
N PRO A 68 23.25 -36.40 -47.65
CA PRO A 68 23.97 -36.90 -48.75
C PRO A 68 24.40 -35.80 -49.76
N GLY A 69 25.72 -35.75 -50.07
CA GLY A 69 26.26 -34.78 -51.02
C GLY A 69 26.62 -33.40 -50.50
N VAL A 70 26.39 -33.11 -49.22
CA VAL A 70 26.83 -31.87 -48.57
C VAL A 70 28.28 -32.01 -48.14
N LYS A 71 29.16 -31.11 -48.64
CA LYS A 71 30.60 -31.06 -48.31
C LYS A 71 30.96 -29.83 -47.45
N LYS A 72 30.16 -28.78 -47.55
CA LYS A 72 30.42 -27.50 -46.82
C LYS A 72 29.12 -26.91 -46.29
N VAL A 73 29.09 -26.62 -45.00
CA VAL A 73 27.97 -25.95 -44.33
C VAL A 73 28.45 -24.58 -43.86
N GLU A 74 27.85 -23.53 -44.38
CA GLU A 74 28.09 -22.14 -43.93
C GLU A 74 26.85 -21.65 -43.20
N MET A 75 26.96 -21.53 -41.90
CA MET A 75 25.91 -21.06 -41.03
C MET A 75 26.30 -19.69 -40.47
N LYS A 76 25.39 -18.73 -40.60
CA LYS A 76 25.45 -17.47 -39.85
C LYS A 76 24.53 -17.58 -38.66
N THR A 77 25.00 -17.10 -37.53
CA THR A 77 24.15 -17.02 -36.33
C THR A 77 23.77 -15.58 -36.09
N SER A 78 22.51 -15.35 -35.95
CA SER A 78 21.90 -14.06 -35.57
C SER A 78 21.02 -14.27 -34.32
N SER A 79 20.52 -13.21 -33.75
CA SER A 79 19.55 -13.32 -32.67
C SER A 79 18.36 -12.44 -32.99
N MET A 80 17.16 -12.98 -32.77
CA MET A 80 15.90 -12.25 -32.94
C MET A 80 15.08 -12.37 -31.66
N VAL A 81 14.99 -11.27 -30.92
CA VAL A 81 14.11 -11.22 -29.76
C VAL A 81 12.68 -11.01 -30.24
N PHE A 82 11.81 -11.94 -29.92
CA PHE A 82 10.38 -11.86 -30.24
C PHE A 82 9.68 -10.88 -29.33
N ALA A 83 8.71 -10.13 -29.87
CA ALA A 83 7.91 -9.19 -29.09
C ALA A 83 6.76 -9.93 -28.38
N THR A 84 6.57 -9.67 -27.10
CA THR A 84 5.40 -10.12 -26.34
C THR A 84 4.18 -9.23 -26.54
N ARG A 85 4.33 -8.10 -27.29
CA ARG A 85 3.30 -7.07 -27.49
C ARG A 85 2.63 -7.23 -28.84
N ASP A 86 1.32 -6.98 -28.87
CA ASP A 86 0.58 -6.79 -30.12
C ASP A 86 0.80 -5.36 -30.60
N TYR A 87 1.44 -5.19 -31.74
CA TYR A 87 1.80 -3.87 -32.31
C TYR A 87 0.59 -3.00 -32.68
N ALA A 88 -0.62 -3.58 -32.74
CA ALA A 88 -1.82 -2.86 -33.15
C ALA A 88 -2.29 -1.76 -32.18
N ASN A 89 -1.86 -1.80 -30.91
CA ASN A 89 -2.21 -0.81 -29.88
C ASN A 89 -1.01 0.03 -29.37
N ALA A 90 0.08 0.09 -30.11
CA ALA A 90 1.40 0.50 -29.63
C ALA A 90 1.79 1.94 -29.97
N GLU A 91 0.89 2.91 -29.84
CA GLU A 91 1.30 4.34 -29.91
C GLU A 91 2.20 4.72 -28.71
N MET A 92 2.06 4.05 -27.58
CA MET A 92 2.96 4.20 -26.43
C MET A 92 4.12 3.19 -26.52
N LEU A 93 5.35 3.62 -26.35
CA LEU A 93 6.58 2.82 -26.36
C LEU A 93 6.88 2.15 -27.73
N LYS A 94 6.85 2.95 -28.79
CA LYS A 94 7.34 2.51 -30.12
C LYS A 94 8.79 2.00 -30.00
N GLY A 95 9.06 0.82 -30.58
CA GLY A 95 10.40 0.22 -30.58
C GLY A 95 10.75 -0.68 -29.38
N VAL A 96 9.96 -0.69 -28.30
CA VAL A 96 10.20 -1.57 -27.14
C VAL A 96 9.48 -2.91 -27.34
N LYS A 97 10.24 -4.02 -27.48
CA LYS A 97 9.68 -5.36 -27.75
C LYS A 97 9.07 -6.00 -26.51
N ASN A 98 9.77 -5.94 -25.38
CA ASN A 98 9.37 -6.65 -24.15
C ASN A 98 9.53 -5.75 -22.94
N ILE A 99 8.49 -5.66 -22.10
CA ILE A 99 8.50 -4.93 -20.85
C ILE A 99 8.42 -5.93 -19.70
N ILE A 100 9.43 -5.94 -18.84
CA ILE A 100 9.60 -6.88 -17.73
C ILE A 100 9.46 -6.09 -16.44
N ALA A 101 8.43 -6.39 -15.65
CA ALA A 101 8.30 -5.83 -14.32
C ALA A 101 9.09 -6.65 -13.29
N VAL A 102 9.90 -5.99 -12.48
CA VAL A 102 10.55 -6.61 -11.32
C VAL A 102 9.78 -6.19 -10.09
N ALA A 103 9.12 -7.14 -9.45
CA ALA A 103 8.24 -6.91 -8.33
C ALA A 103 8.66 -7.73 -7.11
N SER A 104 8.30 -7.27 -5.94
CA SER A 104 8.47 -8.03 -4.71
C SER A 104 7.32 -7.76 -3.78
N GLY A 105 6.96 -8.72 -2.96
CA GLY A 105 5.95 -8.51 -1.94
C GLY A 105 6.49 -7.81 -0.68
N LYS A 106 7.82 -7.68 -0.51
CA LYS A 106 8.44 -7.10 0.69
C LYS A 106 9.48 -6.05 0.31
N GLY A 107 9.54 -4.95 1.06
CA GLY A 107 10.64 -3.98 0.96
C GLY A 107 11.97 -4.58 1.43
N GLY A 108 13.08 -4.11 0.87
CA GLY A 108 14.42 -4.52 1.30
C GLY A 108 14.90 -5.90 0.81
N VAL A 109 14.16 -6.57 -0.07
CA VAL A 109 14.60 -7.87 -0.66
C VAL A 109 15.62 -7.72 -1.80
N GLY A 110 16.09 -6.53 -2.09
CA GLY A 110 17.09 -6.26 -3.14
C GLY A 110 16.54 -6.18 -4.56
N LYS A 111 15.28 -5.82 -4.72
CA LYS A 111 14.57 -5.72 -6.00
C LYS A 111 15.32 -4.82 -7.02
N SER A 112 15.64 -3.58 -6.66
CA SER A 112 16.37 -2.62 -7.53
C SER A 112 17.77 -3.13 -7.88
N THR A 113 18.45 -3.80 -6.94
CA THR A 113 19.76 -4.43 -7.19
C THR A 113 19.65 -5.52 -8.24
N ILE A 114 18.59 -6.33 -8.18
CA ILE A 114 18.32 -7.36 -9.19
C ILE A 114 17.97 -6.71 -10.52
N ALA A 115 17.09 -5.71 -10.55
CA ALA A 115 16.68 -5.02 -11.77
C ALA A 115 17.90 -4.43 -12.52
N VAL A 116 18.80 -3.75 -11.80
CA VAL A 116 20.01 -3.15 -12.36
C VAL A 116 20.97 -4.21 -12.89
N ASN A 117 21.34 -5.22 -12.09
CA ASN A 117 22.30 -6.23 -12.52
C ASN A 117 21.74 -7.15 -13.62
N LEU A 118 20.43 -7.41 -13.61
CA LEU A 118 19.72 -8.10 -14.68
C LEU A 118 19.78 -7.31 -16.01
N ALA A 119 19.49 -6.01 -15.96
CA ALA A 119 19.56 -5.16 -17.14
C ALA A 119 20.97 -5.11 -17.73
N VAL A 120 22.00 -4.97 -16.88
CA VAL A 120 23.41 -4.97 -17.31
C VAL A 120 23.81 -6.34 -17.85
N ALA A 121 23.34 -7.45 -17.27
CA ALA A 121 23.63 -8.80 -17.77
C ALA A 121 22.99 -9.05 -19.14
N LEU A 122 21.76 -8.60 -19.36
CA LEU A 122 21.10 -8.66 -20.68
C LEU A 122 21.85 -7.81 -21.71
N ALA A 123 22.27 -6.59 -21.35
CA ALA A 123 23.05 -5.73 -22.25
C ALA A 123 24.42 -6.34 -22.58
N ALA A 124 25.10 -6.92 -21.60
CA ALA A 124 26.39 -7.61 -21.80
C ALA A 124 26.28 -8.82 -22.75
N SER A 125 25.08 -9.43 -22.86
CA SER A 125 24.83 -10.50 -23.83
C SER A 125 24.55 -10.00 -25.27
N GLY A 126 24.48 -8.68 -25.47
CA GLY A 126 24.24 -8.03 -26.75
C GLY A 126 22.80 -7.61 -27.02
N ALA A 127 21.90 -7.72 -26.05
CA ALA A 127 20.55 -7.18 -26.16
C ALA A 127 20.52 -5.65 -25.99
N LYS A 128 19.58 -4.99 -26.65
CA LYS A 128 19.29 -3.56 -26.42
C LYS A 128 18.37 -3.44 -25.23
N VAL A 129 18.84 -2.80 -24.15
CA VAL A 129 18.15 -2.82 -22.85
C VAL A 129 17.93 -1.41 -22.33
N GLY A 130 16.75 -1.17 -21.75
CA GLY A 130 16.44 -0.03 -20.94
C GLY A 130 16.05 -0.45 -19.52
N VAL A 131 16.26 0.44 -18.55
CA VAL A 131 15.75 0.31 -17.18
C VAL A 131 14.93 1.52 -16.80
N LEU A 132 13.73 1.26 -16.30
CA LEU A 132 12.82 2.27 -15.77
C LEU A 132 12.74 2.14 -14.25
N ASP A 133 13.17 3.17 -13.54
CA ASP A 133 12.98 3.31 -12.10
C ASP A 133 11.60 3.94 -11.85
N ALA A 134 10.64 3.12 -11.46
CA ALA A 134 9.29 3.55 -11.11
C ALA A 134 9.12 3.82 -9.60
N ASP A 135 10.19 3.71 -8.80
CA ASP A 135 10.18 4.15 -7.41
C ASP A 135 10.35 5.67 -7.32
N VAL A 136 9.23 6.37 -7.44
CA VAL A 136 9.16 7.83 -7.46
C VAL A 136 9.66 8.46 -6.15
N TYR A 137 9.51 7.76 -5.04
CA TYR A 137 9.79 8.29 -3.70
C TYR A 137 11.19 7.96 -3.18
N GLY A 138 11.87 7.01 -3.81
CA GLY A 138 13.22 6.61 -3.44
C GLY A 138 14.00 6.06 -4.62
N PRO A 139 14.14 6.86 -5.70
CA PRO A 139 14.79 6.40 -6.90
C PRO A 139 16.28 6.11 -6.63
N ASN A 140 16.65 4.84 -6.76
CA ASN A 140 18.01 4.37 -6.47
C ASN A 140 18.80 3.96 -7.72
N ILE A 141 18.14 3.72 -8.83
CA ILE A 141 18.80 3.22 -10.05
C ILE A 141 19.88 4.19 -10.57
N PRO A 142 19.66 5.53 -10.63
CA PRO A 142 20.70 6.45 -11.05
C PRO A 142 21.98 6.33 -10.21
N LEU A 143 21.83 6.26 -8.88
CA LEU A 143 22.95 6.09 -7.96
C LEU A 143 23.69 4.77 -8.21
N MET A 144 22.95 3.65 -8.32
CA MET A 144 23.50 2.31 -8.54
C MET A 144 24.18 2.15 -9.92
N MET A 145 23.81 2.98 -10.88
CA MET A 145 24.37 3.01 -12.24
C MET A 145 25.40 4.13 -12.44
N GLY A 146 25.73 4.89 -11.39
CA GLY A 146 26.73 5.95 -11.41
C GLY A 146 26.36 7.15 -12.30
N VAL A 147 25.08 7.34 -12.63
CA VAL A 147 24.60 8.41 -13.49
C VAL A 147 24.17 9.61 -12.66
N LYS A 148 24.65 10.78 -12.98
CA LYS A 148 24.41 12.03 -12.24
C LYS A 148 23.88 13.13 -13.17
N GLY A 149 23.02 13.98 -12.64
CA GLY A 149 22.47 15.13 -13.34
C GLY A 149 21.22 14.82 -14.16
N PRO A 150 20.52 15.88 -14.61
CA PRO A 150 19.30 15.74 -15.41
C PRO A 150 19.61 15.18 -16.81
N PRO A 151 18.68 14.43 -17.43
CA PRO A 151 18.81 13.97 -18.80
C PRO A 151 18.68 15.17 -19.78
N ASP A 152 19.26 15.01 -20.97
CA ASP A 152 19.04 15.95 -22.08
C ASP A 152 17.58 15.89 -22.55
N VAL A 153 17.04 17.04 -22.97
CA VAL A 153 15.71 17.11 -23.60
C VAL A 153 15.87 17.68 -25.00
N ARG A 154 15.41 16.98 -26.04
CA ARG A 154 15.43 17.40 -27.44
C ARG A 154 14.06 17.17 -28.07
N ASN A 155 13.54 18.21 -28.74
CA ASN A 155 12.22 18.12 -29.43
C ASN A 155 11.09 17.54 -28.52
N GLU A 156 11.02 18.05 -27.30
CA GLU A 156 10.06 17.59 -26.27
C GLU A 156 10.23 16.12 -25.79
N SER A 157 11.27 15.43 -26.27
CA SER A 157 11.59 14.06 -25.84
C SER A 157 12.78 14.06 -24.87
N ILE A 158 12.68 13.25 -23.83
CA ILE A 158 13.74 13.03 -22.85
C ILE A 158 14.73 12.01 -23.45
N ILE A 159 15.99 12.42 -23.60
CA ILE A 159 17.04 11.52 -24.07
C ILE A 159 17.59 10.78 -22.84
N PRO A 160 17.35 9.45 -22.72
CA PRO A 160 17.80 8.71 -21.55
C PRO A 160 19.33 8.63 -21.53
N PRO A 161 19.97 8.92 -20.38
CA PRO A 161 21.40 8.65 -20.23
C PRO A 161 21.64 7.13 -20.36
N GLU A 162 22.84 6.79 -20.79
CA GLU A 162 23.25 5.39 -20.99
C GLU A 162 24.48 5.09 -20.13
N ALA A 163 24.41 3.98 -19.39
CA ALA A 163 25.54 3.43 -18.65
C ALA A 163 25.57 1.91 -18.78
N PHE A 164 26.75 1.34 -18.94
CA PHE A 164 26.98 -0.09 -19.09
C PHE A 164 26.14 -0.74 -20.22
N GLY A 165 25.84 0.01 -21.31
CA GLY A 165 25.01 -0.44 -22.42
C GLY A 165 23.51 -0.47 -22.12
N VAL A 166 23.06 0.18 -21.03
CA VAL A 166 21.65 0.24 -20.63
C VAL A 166 21.17 1.69 -20.65
N LYS A 167 20.06 1.98 -21.32
CA LYS A 167 19.35 3.26 -21.27
C LYS A 167 18.59 3.36 -19.94
N ILE A 168 18.67 4.53 -19.27
CA ILE A 168 18.14 4.71 -17.92
C ILE A 168 17.11 5.82 -17.92
N ALA A 169 15.92 5.55 -17.37
CA ALA A 169 14.97 6.58 -17.02
C ALA A 169 14.55 6.44 -15.55
N SER A 170 14.65 7.55 -14.85
CA SER A 170 14.26 7.64 -13.44
C SER A 170 13.78 9.06 -13.16
N LEU A 171 12.78 9.18 -12.31
CA LEU A 171 12.39 10.48 -11.79
C LEU A 171 13.48 11.09 -10.90
N GLY A 172 14.39 10.28 -10.38
CA GLY A 172 15.56 10.72 -9.61
C GLY A 172 16.45 11.73 -10.31
N PHE A 173 16.42 11.76 -11.64
CA PHE A 173 17.17 12.75 -12.41
C PHE A 173 16.62 14.17 -12.31
N PHE A 174 15.34 14.32 -11.95
CA PHE A 174 14.66 15.60 -11.85
C PHE A 174 14.56 16.10 -10.40
N TYR A 175 15.08 15.32 -9.44
CA TYR A 175 15.17 15.73 -8.05
C TYR A 175 16.49 16.44 -7.79
N ASN A 176 16.40 17.69 -7.31
CA ASN A 176 17.46 18.32 -6.54
C ASN A 176 17.07 18.17 -5.05
N GLU A 177 18.00 17.77 -4.20
CA GLU A 177 17.79 17.71 -2.75
C GLU A 177 17.30 19.04 -2.17
N GLU A 178 17.61 20.15 -2.84
CA GLU A 178 17.26 21.51 -2.45
C GLU A 178 15.91 22.00 -3.02
N THR A 179 15.35 21.36 -4.04
CA THR A 179 14.09 21.80 -4.67
C THR A 179 13.04 20.70 -4.58
N PRO A 180 12.15 20.73 -3.57
CA PRO A 180 11.09 19.73 -3.47
C PRO A 180 10.09 19.89 -4.61
N VAL A 181 10.02 18.92 -5.50
CA VAL A 181 9.01 18.86 -6.55
C VAL A 181 7.70 18.38 -5.92
N ILE A 182 6.61 19.11 -6.17
CA ILE A 182 5.28 18.76 -5.66
C ILE A 182 4.71 17.65 -6.55
N TRP A 183 4.84 16.41 -6.14
CA TRP A 183 4.15 15.31 -6.79
C TRP A 183 2.74 15.17 -6.18
N ARG A 184 1.72 15.58 -6.92
CA ARG A 184 0.32 15.24 -6.61
C ARG A 184 0.06 13.84 -7.17
N GLY A 185 -0.82 13.04 -6.54
CA GLY A 185 -1.09 11.65 -6.93
C GLY A 185 -1.27 11.42 -8.44
N PRO A 186 -2.11 12.20 -9.16
CA PRO A 186 -2.20 12.10 -10.62
C PRO A 186 -0.90 12.38 -11.35
N LEU A 187 0.07 13.05 -10.69
CA LEU A 187 1.37 13.34 -11.27
C LEU A 187 2.34 12.16 -11.16
N VAL A 188 2.18 11.24 -10.20
CA VAL A 188 3.05 10.05 -10.09
C VAL A 188 2.74 9.05 -11.19
N ALA A 189 1.48 8.65 -11.34
CA ALA A 189 1.05 7.82 -12.46
C ALA A 189 1.30 8.53 -13.79
N GLY A 190 1.05 9.85 -13.83
CA GLY A 190 1.39 10.71 -14.95
C GLY A 190 2.89 10.74 -15.24
N ALA A 191 3.75 10.81 -14.22
CA ALA A 191 5.19 10.84 -14.35
C ALA A 191 5.76 9.49 -14.82
N VAL A 192 5.29 8.38 -14.28
CA VAL A 192 5.62 7.04 -14.79
C VAL A 192 5.17 6.91 -16.25
N ARG A 193 3.95 7.37 -16.57
CA ARG A 193 3.45 7.43 -17.95
C ARG A 193 4.33 8.32 -18.83
N GLN A 194 4.76 9.49 -18.36
CA GLN A 194 5.66 10.37 -19.08
C GLN A 194 7.03 9.73 -19.33
N LEU A 195 7.63 9.07 -18.33
CA LEU A 195 8.86 8.31 -18.52
C LEU A 195 8.70 7.16 -19.53
N LEU A 196 7.51 6.57 -19.61
CA LEU A 196 7.22 5.56 -20.62
C LEU A 196 7.04 6.17 -22.02
N THR A 197 6.39 7.35 -22.15
CA THR A 197 5.95 7.90 -23.43
C THR A 197 6.81 9.01 -23.99
N GLN A 198 7.47 9.81 -23.12
CA GLN A 198 8.29 10.98 -23.52
C GLN A 198 9.79 10.68 -23.55
N VAL A 199 10.22 9.53 -23.02
CA VAL A 199 11.62 9.10 -23.16
C VAL A 199 11.83 8.48 -24.53
N ASP A 200 12.88 8.93 -25.22
CA ASP A 200 13.32 8.35 -26.49
C ASP A 200 14.04 7.01 -26.23
N TRP A 201 13.25 5.97 -26.03
CA TRP A 201 13.79 4.63 -25.82
C TRP A 201 14.45 4.06 -27.09
N GLY A 202 14.04 4.51 -28.29
CA GLY A 202 14.43 3.91 -29.55
C GLY A 202 14.06 2.43 -29.63
N GLU A 203 14.89 1.65 -30.31
CA GLU A 203 14.71 0.18 -30.43
C GLU A 203 15.28 -0.52 -29.20
N LEU A 204 14.41 -1.15 -28.37
CA LEU A 204 14.80 -1.96 -27.23
C LEU A 204 14.28 -3.39 -27.35
N ASP A 205 15.13 -4.38 -27.02
CA ASP A 205 14.71 -5.77 -26.85
C ASP A 205 13.99 -5.96 -25.51
N TYR A 206 14.47 -5.30 -24.45
CA TYR A 206 13.92 -5.40 -23.10
C TYR A 206 13.89 -4.03 -22.41
N LEU A 207 12.78 -3.73 -21.74
CA LEU A 207 12.65 -2.64 -20.77
C LEU A 207 12.37 -3.26 -19.40
N VAL A 208 13.32 -3.16 -18.48
CA VAL A 208 13.20 -3.64 -17.09
C VAL A 208 12.64 -2.53 -16.21
N CYS A 209 11.51 -2.78 -15.55
CA CYS A 209 10.83 -1.80 -14.70
C CYS A 209 10.93 -2.21 -13.23
N ASP A 210 11.56 -1.38 -12.39
CA ASP A 210 11.64 -1.53 -10.94
C ASP A 210 10.44 -0.87 -10.27
N LEU A 211 9.65 -1.65 -9.48
CA LEU A 211 8.38 -1.19 -8.90
C LEU A 211 8.53 -0.83 -7.41
N PRO A 212 7.88 0.24 -6.91
CA PRO A 212 7.99 0.64 -5.51
C PRO A 212 7.26 -0.31 -4.56
N PRO A 213 7.70 -0.47 -3.31
CA PRO A 213 6.95 -1.03 -2.21
C PRO A 213 6.34 0.06 -1.31
N GLY A 214 5.40 -0.27 -0.39
CA GLY A 214 4.90 0.61 0.69
C GLY A 214 3.56 0.14 1.25
N CYS A 215 3.32 0.25 2.60
CA CYS A 215 2.13 -0.32 3.21
C CYS A 215 1.81 0.14 4.64
N LEU A 216 0.57 -0.19 5.08
CA LEU A 216 0.00 0.06 6.39
C LEU A 216 -0.38 -1.26 7.06
N PRO A 217 -0.25 -1.42 8.39
CA PRO A 217 -0.58 -2.66 9.08
C PRO A 217 -2.08 -2.96 9.07
N ALA A 218 -2.41 -4.25 9.25
CA ALA A 218 -3.78 -4.68 9.52
C ALA A 218 -4.36 -3.94 10.72
N GLY A 219 -5.66 -3.62 10.67
CA GLY A 219 -6.34 -2.84 11.69
C GLY A 219 -6.24 -1.33 11.52
N THR A 220 -5.39 -0.82 10.60
CA THR A 220 -5.34 0.61 10.29
C THR A 220 -6.72 1.13 9.88
N SER A 221 -7.18 2.19 10.56
CA SER A 221 -8.51 2.77 10.36
C SER A 221 -8.53 3.66 9.13
N VAL A 222 -9.17 3.23 8.06
CA VAL A 222 -9.36 4.03 6.84
C VAL A 222 -10.71 4.71 6.87
N LEU A 223 -10.73 5.97 6.48
CA LEU A 223 -11.94 6.79 6.44
C LEU A 223 -12.69 6.59 5.13
N MET A 224 -13.88 5.99 5.20
CA MET A 224 -14.74 5.74 4.05
C MET A 224 -15.44 7.02 3.58
N ALA A 225 -16.03 7.00 2.40
CA ALA A 225 -16.75 8.15 1.82
C ALA A 225 -17.93 8.65 2.67
N ASP A 226 -18.49 7.80 3.50
CA ASP A 226 -19.54 8.12 4.46
C ASP A 226 -19.01 8.64 5.80
N ASN A 227 -17.70 8.97 5.88
CA ASN A 227 -16.95 9.34 7.07
C ASN A 227 -16.81 8.22 8.13
N SER A 228 -17.33 7.02 7.88
CA SER A 228 -17.18 5.92 8.83
C SER A 228 -15.77 5.32 8.77
N PRO A 229 -15.16 4.99 9.91
CA PRO A 229 -13.87 4.30 9.94
C PRO A 229 -14.03 2.81 9.67
N ARG A 230 -13.14 2.24 8.84
CA ARG A 230 -13.09 0.80 8.57
C ARG A 230 -11.64 0.30 8.59
N PRO A 231 -11.36 -0.88 9.19
CA PRO A 231 -10.05 -1.51 9.08
C PRO A 231 -9.68 -1.79 7.63
N ILE A 232 -8.42 -1.51 7.27
CA ILE A 232 -7.92 -1.58 5.88
C ILE A 232 -8.15 -2.96 5.24
N GLU A 233 -7.96 -4.04 5.99
CA GLU A 233 -8.14 -5.43 5.54
C GLU A 233 -9.62 -5.83 5.33
N LYS A 234 -10.58 -4.99 5.76
CA LYS A 234 -12.03 -5.22 5.64
C LYS A 234 -12.69 -4.36 4.56
N ILE A 235 -11.90 -3.63 3.81
CA ILE A 235 -12.39 -2.82 2.69
C ILE A 235 -12.50 -3.72 1.47
N GLU A 236 -13.54 -3.51 0.67
CA GLU A 236 -13.78 -4.28 -0.55
C GLU A 236 -13.54 -3.43 -1.80
N VAL A 237 -13.11 -4.09 -2.88
CA VAL A 237 -12.94 -3.45 -4.18
C VAL A 237 -14.28 -2.90 -4.67
N GLY A 238 -14.30 -1.65 -5.10
CA GLY A 238 -15.50 -0.96 -5.54
C GLY A 238 -16.13 -0.04 -4.49
N GLU A 239 -15.75 -0.14 -3.22
CA GLU A 239 -16.14 0.81 -2.19
C GLU A 239 -15.43 2.17 -2.38
N PHE A 240 -15.84 3.16 -1.61
CA PHE A 240 -15.32 4.52 -1.72
C PHE A 240 -14.69 4.98 -0.41
N VAL A 241 -13.47 5.53 -0.51
CA VAL A 241 -12.72 6.16 0.58
C VAL A 241 -12.60 7.65 0.35
N LEU A 242 -12.31 8.41 1.41
CA LEU A 242 -12.02 9.83 1.30
C LEU A 242 -10.56 10.07 0.91
N SER A 243 -10.38 10.79 -0.19
CA SER A 243 -9.09 11.19 -0.76
C SER A 243 -8.97 12.71 -0.83
N TYR A 244 -7.75 13.21 -0.76
CA TYR A 244 -7.44 14.64 -0.82
C TYR A 244 -7.13 15.07 -2.25
N ASP A 245 -7.88 16.01 -2.81
CA ASP A 245 -7.72 16.52 -4.20
C ASP A 245 -6.78 17.74 -4.29
N GLY A 246 -6.21 18.18 -3.17
CA GLY A 246 -5.36 19.37 -3.06
C GLY A 246 -6.04 20.52 -2.31
N GLU A 247 -7.36 20.49 -2.16
CA GLU A 247 -8.15 21.53 -1.48
C GLU A 247 -9.11 20.92 -0.44
N ARG A 248 -9.76 19.81 -0.77
CA ARG A 248 -10.79 19.16 0.05
C ARG A 248 -10.70 17.63 0.00
N LEU A 249 -11.45 16.97 0.88
CA LEU A 249 -11.66 15.54 0.81
C LEU A 249 -12.81 15.22 -0.15
N VAL A 250 -12.59 14.26 -1.05
CA VAL A 250 -13.56 13.81 -2.05
C VAL A 250 -13.62 12.28 -2.07
N PRO A 251 -14.80 11.68 -2.33
CA PRO A 251 -14.92 10.25 -2.47
C PRO A 251 -14.12 9.75 -3.69
N ARG A 252 -13.38 8.64 -3.50
CA ARG A 252 -12.69 7.94 -4.59
C ARG A 252 -12.87 6.44 -4.44
N ARG A 253 -13.00 5.77 -5.57
CA ARG A 253 -13.26 4.33 -5.62
C ARG A 253 -12.00 3.56 -5.27
N VAL A 254 -12.14 2.50 -4.47
CA VAL A 254 -11.10 1.52 -4.21
C VAL A 254 -11.01 0.55 -5.39
N LEU A 255 -9.87 0.51 -6.04
CA LEU A 255 -9.57 -0.37 -7.18
C LEU A 255 -8.94 -1.68 -6.75
N GLY A 256 -8.25 -1.70 -5.60
CA GLY A 256 -7.60 -2.87 -5.06
C GLY A 256 -7.34 -2.76 -3.55
N VAL A 257 -7.39 -3.89 -2.87
CA VAL A 257 -6.90 -4.07 -1.50
C VAL A 257 -5.81 -5.11 -1.57
N ILE A 258 -4.57 -4.68 -1.38
CA ILE A 258 -3.40 -5.49 -1.71
C ILE A 258 -2.71 -5.89 -0.41
N PRO A 259 -2.79 -7.17 0.02
CA PRO A 259 -2.00 -7.66 1.13
C PRO A 259 -0.50 -7.61 0.76
N GLN A 260 0.28 -6.88 1.54
CA GLN A 260 1.72 -6.71 1.32
C GLN A 260 2.56 -7.57 2.28
N GLY A 261 1.88 -8.40 3.11
CA GLY A 261 2.44 -9.31 4.09
C GLY A 261 3.14 -8.61 5.25
N THR A 262 4.06 -9.34 5.90
CA THR A 262 4.73 -8.85 7.10
C THR A 262 5.91 -7.95 6.74
N GLN A 263 5.86 -6.70 7.19
CA GLN A 263 6.93 -5.71 6.97
C GLN A 263 7.35 -5.06 8.28
N GLU A 264 8.59 -4.58 8.33
CA GLU A 264 9.06 -3.69 9.39
C GLU A 264 8.27 -2.39 9.34
N VAL A 265 7.63 -2.07 10.46
CA VAL A 265 6.79 -0.88 10.58
C VAL A 265 7.27 0.03 11.69
N PHE A 266 6.94 1.29 11.52
CA PHE A 266 7.32 2.36 12.42
C PHE A 266 6.07 3.10 12.88
N ARG A 267 6.08 3.53 14.12
CA ARG A 267 5.05 4.37 14.71
C ARG A 267 5.42 5.83 14.55
N LEU A 268 4.63 6.58 13.80
CA LEU A 268 4.73 8.03 13.71
C LEU A 268 3.72 8.66 14.66
N ARG A 269 4.19 9.50 15.58
CA ARG A 269 3.35 10.25 16.54
C ARG A 269 3.43 11.74 16.30
N THR A 270 2.28 12.37 16.40
CA THR A 270 2.14 13.81 16.51
C THR A 270 1.53 14.18 17.86
N ALA A 271 1.18 15.44 18.09
CA ALA A 271 0.58 15.86 19.35
C ALA A 271 -0.77 15.17 19.67
N ASN A 272 -1.48 14.69 18.66
CA ASN A 272 -2.82 14.16 18.82
C ASN A 272 -3.20 13.03 17.85
N ARG A 273 -2.27 12.54 17.07
CA ARG A 273 -2.46 11.42 16.13
C ARG A 273 -1.29 10.48 16.18
N GLU A 274 -1.59 9.24 15.92
CA GLU A 274 -0.61 8.17 15.76
C GLU A 274 -0.99 7.35 14.54
N ILE A 275 -0.01 6.94 13.77
CA ILE A 275 -0.17 5.97 12.68
C ILE A 275 1.03 5.04 12.64
N VAL A 276 0.79 3.81 12.25
CA VAL A 276 1.84 2.82 12.01
C VAL A 276 1.94 2.56 10.52
N ALA A 277 3.15 2.62 9.97
CA ALA A 277 3.41 2.44 8.54
C ALA A 277 4.79 1.85 8.29
N SER A 278 5.01 1.28 7.11
CA SER A 278 6.36 0.89 6.66
C SER A 278 7.25 2.11 6.43
N ALA A 279 8.58 1.92 6.49
CA ALA A 279 9.57 2.99 6.36
C ALA A 279 9.40 3.85 5.09
N ASN A 280 9.01 3.22 4.01
CA ASN A 280 8.84 3.84 2.69
C ASN A 280 7.42 4.40 2.42
N HIS A 281 6.48 4.30 3.38
CA HIS A 281 5.12 4.80 3.19
C HIS A 281 5.07 6.33 3.17
N PRO A 282 4.41 6.98 2.16
CA PRO A 282 4.48 8.42 2.02
C PRO A 282 3.40 9.16 2.83
N PHE A 283 3.79 10.31 3.39
CA PHE A 283 2.95 11.25 4.12
C PHE A 283 3.00 12.65 3.50
N LEU A 284 1.90 13.39 3.57
CA LEU A 284 1.84 14.74 3.03
C LEU A 284 2.50 15.74 3.98
N ARG A 285 3.78 16.07 3.71
CA ARG A 285 4.55 17.05 4.48
C ARG A 285 4.24 18.48 4.03
N TYR A 286 4.06 19.36 4.99
CA TYR A 286 3.96 20.80 4.77
C TYR A 286 5.36 21.44 4.73
N HIS A 287 5.69 22.06 3.60
CA HIS A 287 6.86 22.92 3.43
C HIS A 287 6.45 24.10 2.52
N ARG A 288 7.40 24.89 1.98
CA ARG A 288 7.10 25.97 1.00
C ARG A 288 6.16 25.53 -0.11
N ALA A 289 6.25 24.26 -0.48
CA ALA A 289 5.26 23.52 -1.26
C ALA A 289 4.96 22.21 -0.57
N ASN A 290 3.66 21.78 -0.54
CA ASN A 290 3.27 20.50 0.04
C ASN A 290 3.85 19.35 -0.79
N SER A 291 4.45 18.34 -0.15
CA SER A 291 5.06 17.21 -0.83
C SER A 291 4.78 15.90 -0.11
N TRP A 292 4.59 14.83 -0.86
CA TRP A 292 4.57 13.48 -0.33
C TRP A 292 6.02 13.05 -0.01
N VAL A 293 6.25 12.61 1.21
CA VAL A 293 7.58 12.26 1.73
C VAL A 293 7.48 10.94 2.47
N ARG A 294 8.37 10.00 2.17
CA ARG A 294 8.47 8.70 2.84
C ARG A 294 8.74 8.89 4.33
N LEU A 295 8.25 7.95 5.14
CA LEU A 295 8.41 7.99 6.60
C LEU A 295 9.88 8.01 7.01
N ASP A 296 10.75 7.24 6.36
CA ASP A 296 12.20 7.19 6.64
C ASP A 296 12.97 8.49 6.30
N HIS A 297 12.37 9.37 5.48
CA HIS A 297 12.91 10.70 5.17
C HIS A 297 12.28 11.82 6.02
N LEU A 298 11.24 11.53 6.79
CA LEU A 298 10.65 12.48 7.72
C LEU A 298 11.51 12.64 8.99
N LYS A 299 11.54 13.84 9.53
CA LYS A 299 12.30 14.18 10.75
C LYS A 299 11.37 14.62 11.87
N ILE A 300 11.80 14.38 13.10
CA ILE A 300 11.13 14.94 14.29
C ILE A 300 11.11 16.48 14.13
N GLY A 301 9.92 17.06 14.27
CA GLY A 301 9.71 18.49 14.05
C GLY A 301 9.10 18.86 12.71
N ASP A 302 9.15 17.99 11.70
CA ASP A 302 8.43 18.18 10.44
C ASP A 302 6.93 18.33 10.69
N ARG A 303 6.24 19.02 9.79
CA ARG A 303 4.79 19.22 9.85
C ARG A 303 4.13 18.46 8.72
N ILE A 304 3.15 17.62 9.07
CA ILE A 304 2.30 16.92 8.13
C ILE A 304 0.91 17.55 8.08
N ILE A 305 0.27 17.49 6.92
CA ILE A 305 -1.11 17.95 6.74
C ILE A 305 -2.04 16.82 7.16
N VAL A 306 -3.02 17.14 8.00
CA VAL A 306 -3.98 16.17 8.51
C VAL A 306 -5.39 16.71 8.39
N PRO A 307 -6.39 15.86 8.09
CA PRO A 307 -7.80 16.23 8.17
C PRO A 307 -8.16 16.69 9.58
N ASN A 308 -9.09 17.62 9.69
CA ASN A 308 -9.49 18.16 11.01
C ASN A 308 -11.01 18.22 11.16
N CYS A 309 -11.69 19.13 10.47
CA CYS A 309 -13.14 19.21 10.48
C CYS A 309 -13.66 18.69 9.13
N ILE A 310 -14.22 17.48 9.14
CA ILE A 310 -14.78 16.86 7.93
C ILE A 310 -16.28 17.11 7.93
N GLU A 311 -16.80 17.61 6.83
CA GLU A 311 -18.24 17.77 6.65
C GLU A 311 -18.95 16.42 6.77
N GLY A 312 -20.10 16.40 7.43
CA GLY A 312 -20.91 15.20 7.58
C GLY A 312 -21.94 15.05 6.46
N GLY A 313 -22.57 13.89 6.46
CA GLY A 313 -23.69 13.59 5.58
C GLY A 313 -25.00 14.24 6.02
N GLN A 314 -26.10 13.60 5.65
CA GLN A 314 -27.45 13.98 6.07
C GLN A 314 -27.86 13.29 7.37
N PRO A 315 -28.87 13.79 8.08
CA PRO A 315 -29.48 13.08 9.19
C PRO A 315 -29.89 11.65 8.80
N MET A 316 -29.63 10.68 9.65
CA MET A 316 -29.98 9.29 9.37
C MET A 316 -31.44 9.02 9.68
N ARG A 317 -32.16 8.36 8.78
CA ARG A 317 -33.48 7.80 9.08
C ARG A 317 -33.36 6.69 10.11
N LEU A 318 -34.17 6.79 11.16
CA LEU A 318 -34.15 5.78 12.23
C LEU A 318 -34.99 4.54 11.83
N PRO A 319 -34.61 3.34 12.35
CA PRO A 319 -35.40 2.16 12.16
C PRO A 319 -36.84 2.34 12.66
N LYS A 320 -37.81 1.86 11.90
CA LYS A 320 -39.22 1.88 12.32
C LYS A 320 -39.42 0.82 13.41
N VAL A 321 -39.90 1.27 14.55
CA VAL A 321 -40.32 0.41 15.68
C VAL A 321 -41.78 0.73 15.97
N GLU A 322 -42.60 -0.31 16.14
CA GLU A 322 -43.99 -0.12 16.52
C GLU A 322 -44.08 0.50 17.91
N SER A 323 -44.75 1.64 18.00
CA SER A 323 -44.93 2.37 19.26
C SER A 323 -46.34 2.95 19.32
N ASP A 324 -46.89 3.02 20.53
CA ASP A 324 -48.13 3.73 20.79
C ASP A 324 -47.79 5.23 21.05
N PRO A 325 -48.24 6.15 20.18
CA PRO A 325 -47.94 7.58 20.30
C PRO A 325 -48.45 8.22 21.57
N GLU A 326 -49.47 7.66 22.25
CA GLU A 326 -49.96 8.18 23.53
C GLU A 326 -48.95 7.99 24.68
N PHE A 327 -48.12 6.93 24.57
CA PHE A 327 -47.14 6.61 25.65
C PHE A 327 -45.72 7.04 25.33
N ILE A 328 -45.33 7.00 24.02
CA ILE A 328 -44.01 7.41 23.58
C ILE A 328 -44.01 7.80 22.11
N GLN A 329 -43.31 8.87 21.76
CA GLN A 329 -43.08 9.31 20.39
C GLN A 329 -41.62 9.06 20.01
N LEU A 330 -41.36 8.14 19.07
CA LEU A 330 -40.03 7.89 18.57
C LEU A 330 -39.73 8.85 17.41
N PRO A 331 -38.52 9.45 17.34
CA PRO A 331 -38.13 10.28 16.22
C PRO A 331 -37.97 9.41 14.94
N THR A 332 -38.20 10.00 13.79
CA THR A 332 -38.04 9.34 12.48
C THR A 332 -36.66 9.49 11.89
N GLU A 333 -35.91 10.48 12.37
CA GLU A 333 -34.53 10.77 11.95
C GLU A 333 -33.69 11.28 13.12
N THR A 334 -32.38 11.25 12.95
CA THR A 334 -31.45 11.76 13.95
C THR A 334 -31.49 13.28 14.02
N THR A 335 -31.41 13.81 15.23
CA THR A 335 -31.31 15.25 15.53
C THR A 335 -30.18 15.49 16.53
N ALA A 336 -29.73 16.73 16.70
CA ALA A 336 -28.70 17.05 17.71
C ALA A 336 -29.14 16.67 19.12
N ASP A 337 -30.41 16.90 19.49
CA ASP A 337 -30.94 16.52 20.80
C ASP A 337 -30.94 14.99 20.99
N PHE A 338 -31.38 14.25 19.97
CA PHE A 338 -31.34 12.80 19.98
C PHE A 338 -29.91 12.29 20.10
N MET A 339 -28.97 12.86 19.34
CA MET A 339 -27.56 12.45 19.38
C MET A 339 -26.87 12.78 20.70
N ARG A 340 -27.28 13.85 21.39
CA ARG A 340 -26.81 14.12 22.74
C ARG A 340 -27.27 13.05 23.74
N ILE A 341 -28.52 12.55 23.60
CA ILE A 341 -29.02 11.41 24.37
C ILE A 341 -28.21 10.16 24.06
N VAL A 342 -27.97 9.87 22.77
CA VAL A 342 -27.21 8.68 22.34
C VAL A 342 -25.79 8.71 22.89
N GLY A 343 -25.11 9.85 22.83
CA GLY A 343 -23.77 10.02 23.39
C GLY A 343 -23.73 9.74 24.89
N HIS A 344 -24.66 10.32 25.64
CA HIS A 344 -24.79 10.09 27.08
C HIS A 344 -25.13 8.62 27.40
N PHE A 345 -26.00 8.01 26.62
CA PHE A 345 -26.36 6.61 26.77
C PHE A 345 -25.20 5.65 26.50
N VAL A 346 -24.35 5.95 25.50
CA VAL A 346 -23.12 5.18 25.24
C VAL A 346 -22.18 5.24 26.43
N GLY A 347 -22.06 6.38 27.13
CA GLY A 347 -21.33 6.46 28.41
C GLY A 347 -22.02 5.61 29.48
N ASP A 348 -23.14 6.07 29.98
CA ASP A 348 -23.76 5.62 31.23
C ASP A 348 -25.09 4.84 31.08
N GLY A 349 -25.56 4.60 29.87
CA GLY A 349 -26.82 3.91 29.62
C GLY A 349 -26.68 2.40 29.41
N PHE A 350 -27.81 1.70 29.55
CA PHE A 350 -27.96 0.30 29.13
C PHE A 350 -29.42 -0.07 28.88
N VAL A 351 -29.63 -1.06 28.00
CA VAL A 351 -30.95 -1.66 27.76
C VAL A 351 -31.23 -2.71 28.84
N LYS A 352 -32.36 -2.58 29.53
CA LYS A 352 -32.75 -3.52 30.57
C LYS A 352 -33.53 -4.69 29.97
N ARG A 353 -33.06 -5.93 30.22
CA ARG A 353 -33.71 -7.17 29.88
C ARG A 353 -34.19 -7.88 31.16
N GLN A 354 -35.31 -8.57 31.12
CA GLN A 354 -35.83 -9.35 32.23
C GLN A 354 -35.69 -10.84 31.90
N LYS A 355 -35.18 -11.62 32.85
CA LYS A 355 -35.02 -13.06 32.69
C LYS A 355 -36.37 -13.71 32.33
N GLY A 356 -36.40 -14.53 31.28
CA GLY A 356 -37.60 -15.17 30.77
C GLY A 356 -38.47 -14.34 29.82
N ARG A 357 -38.11 -13.09 29.51
CA ARG A 357 -38.79 -12.28 28.51
C ARG A 357 -37.90 -12.09 27.27
N PRO A 358 -38.38 -12.37 26.05
CA PRO A 358 -37.60 -12.26 24.85
C PRO A 358 -37.33 -10.78 24.48
N ARG A 359 -38.26 -9.86 24.78
CA ARG A 359 -38.15 -8.45 24.49
C ARG A 359 -37.51 -7.65 25.64
N PRO A 360 -36.77 -6.57 25.38
CA PRO A 360 -36.29 -5.69 26.44
C PRO A 360 -37.45 -4.98 27.12
N VAL A 361 -37.23 -4.50 28.35
CA VAL A 361 -38.32 -3.87 29.15
C VAL A 361 -38.14 -2.34 29.27
N GLY A 362 -37.10 -1.77 28.72
CA GLY A 362 -36.86 -0.33 28.75
C GLY A 362 -35.37 0.01 28.82
N VAL A 363 -35.06 1.30 28.90
CA VAL A 363 -33.70 1.83 29.02
C VAL A 363 -33.43 2.33 30.42
N ARG A 364 -32.14 2.31 30.81
CA ARG A 364 -31.63 2.78 32.10
C ARG A 364 -30.44 3.68 31.85
N VAL A 365 -30.33 4.72 32.63
CA VAL A 365 -29.21 5.68 32.59
C VAL A 365 -28.67 5.85 34.03
N CYS A 366 -27.40 5.61 34.22
CA CYS A 366 -26.72 5.65 35.51
C CYS A 366 -26.33 7.10 35.84
N GLU A 367 -27.31 7.95 36.06
CA GLU A 367 -27.14 9.36 36.38
C GLU A 367 -27.79 9.66 37.77
N PRO A 368 -27.02 9.87 38.85
CA PRO A 368 -27.56 10.11 40.21
C PRO A 368 -28.38 11.40 40.33
N ARG A 369 -29.32 11.43 41.26
CA ARG A 369 -30.13 12.65 41.54
C ARG A 369 -29.29 13.90 41.84
N GLY A 370 -28.15 13.74 42.49
CA GLY A 370 -27.22 14.81 42.79
C GLY A 370 -26.34 15.30 41.65
N SER A 371 -26.40 14.61 40.51
CA SER A 371 -25.63 15.03 39.34
C SER A 371 -26.18 16.32 38.72
N ARG A 372 -25.28 17.20 38.29
CA ARG A 372 -25.61 18.46 37.60
C ARG A 372 -26.37 18.25 36.29
N PHE A 373 -26.24 17.05 35.65
CA PHE A 373 -26.85 16.74 34.36
C PHE A 373 -28.19 16.02 34.49
N ARG A 374 -28.51 15.41 35.64
CA ARG A 374 -29.70 14.58 35.84
C ARG A 374 -30.98 15.23 35.32
N LYS A 375 -31.32 16.43 35.84
CA LYS A 375 -32.54 17.14 35.45
C LYS A 375 -32.57 17.47 33.96
N GLN A 376 -31.45 17.90 33.44
CA GLN A 376 -31.30 18.23 32.01
C GLN A 376 -31.59 17.05 31.11
N TYR A 377 -31.09 15.85 31.47
CA TYR A 377 -31.35 14.65 30.66
C TYR A 377 -32.78 14.14 30.80
N GLU A 378 -33.38 14.20 31.97
CA GLU A 378 -34.81 13.91 32.15
C GLU A 378 -35.70 14.80 31.29
N GLU A 379 -35.41 16.09 31.22
CA GLU A 379 -36.09 17.05 30.36
C GLU A 379 -35.84 16.74 28.88
N LEU A 380 -34.61 16.38 28.51
CA LEU A 380 -34.24 16.04 27.15
C LEU A 380 -34.94 14.77 26.67
N TYR A 381 -35.00 13.72 27.49
CA TYR A 381 -35.77 12.51 27.20
C TYR A 381 -37.27 12.79 27.02
N LYS A 382 -37.84 13.64 27.90
CA LYS A 382 -39.22 14.09 27.76
C LYS A 382 -39.45 14.90 26.48
N LYS A 383 -38.52 15.75 26.12
CA LYS A 383 -38.59 16.57 24.89
C LYS A 383 -38.58 15.69 23.62
N VAL A 384 -37.63 14.78 23.54
CA VAL A 384 -37.37 13.99 22.34
C VAL A 384 -38.38 12.84 22.19
N PHE A 385 -38.72 12.14 23.29
CA PHE A 385 -39.51 10.92 23.25
C PHE A 385 -40.93 11.08 23.80
N LYS A 386 -41.28 12.26 24.33
CA LYS A 386 -42.56 12.51 24.99
C LYS A 386 -42.88 11.51 26.14
N CYS A 387 -41.86 10.94 26.75
CA CYS A 387 -41.98 9.87 27.75
C CYS A 387 -41.81 10.41 29.18
N ARG A 388 -42.18 9.55 30.15
CA ARG A 388 -41.92 9.80 31.58
C ARG A 388 -40.65 9.06 32.02
N THR A 389 -39.90 9.69 32.92
CA THR A 389 -38.75 9.09 33.57
C THR A 389 -39.11 8.71 35.00
N PHE A 390 -38.50 7.64 35.50
CA PHE A 390 -38.74 7.13 36.86
C PHE A 390 -37.40 6.92 37.56
N ASP A 391 -37.36 7.17 38.86
CA ASP A 391 -36.19 6.85 39.67
C ASP A 391 -36.06 5.31 39.86
N GLU A 392 -34.86 4.84 39.79
CA GLU A 392 -34.51 3.46 40.11
C GLU A 392 -33.27 3.41 41.01
N ASN A 393 -33.17 2.40 41.86
CA ASN A 393 -32.05 2.18 42.78
C ASN A 393 -31.78 3.39 43.74
N GLY A 394 -32.82 3.87 44.42
CA GLY A 394 -32.67 5.00 45.36
C GLY A 394 -32.27 6.31 44.71
N GLY A 395 -32.57 6.52 43.43
CA GLY A 395 -32.22 7.72 42.67
C GLY A 395 -30.83 7.72 42.06
N GLN A 396 -30.12 6.58 42.10
CA GLN A 396 -28.83 6.44 41.45
C GLN A 396 -28.95 6.33 39.91
N LYS A 397 -30.14 5.97 39.42
CA LYS A 397 -30.45 5.83 38.01
C LYS A 397 -31.82 6.42 37.70
N PHE A 398 -32.02 6.84 36.47
CA PHE A 398 -33.35 6.99 35.95
C PHE A 398 -33.67 5.95 34.87
N ALA A 399 -34.95 5.68 34.74
CA ALA A 399 -35.46 4.66 33.86
C ALA A 399 -36.52 5.26 32.93
N VAL A 400 -36.55 4.80 31.70
CA VAL A 400 -37.68 4.92 30.78
C VAL A 400 -38.20 3.50 30.54
N ALA A 401 -39.41 3.22 31.08
CA ALA A 401 -40.05 1.90 30.96
C ALA A 401 -40.80 1.84 29.62
N SER A 402 -40.07 1.73 28.54
CA SER A 402 -40.61 1.66 27.17
C SER A 402 -39.90 0.57 26.37
N VAL A 403 -40.68 -0.44 25.96
CA VAL A 403 -40.22 -1.50 25.05
C VAL A 403 -39.81 -0.91 23.70
N PRO A 404 -40.62 -0.07 23.02
CA PRO A 404 -40.24 0.50 21.74
C PRO A 404 -38.93 1.30 21.76
N LEU A 405 -38.68 2.09 22.82
CA LEU A 405 -37.40 2.83 22.95
C LEU A 405 -36.20 1.88 23.10
N ALA A 406 -36.37 0.83 23.90
CA ALA A 406 -35.33 -0.16 24.08
C ALA A 406 -35.05 -0.99 22.81
N GLU A 407 -36.08 -1.29 22.03
CA GLU A 407 -35.93 -1.93 20.73
C GLU A 407 -35.26 -1.01 19.72
N LEU A 408 -35.61 0.29 19.68
CA LEU A 408 -34.92 1.28 18.86
C LEU A 408 -33.43 1.33 19.20
N PHE A 409 -33.06 1.39 20.48
CA PHE A 409 -31.67 1.45 20.91
C PHE A 409 -30.92 0.15 20.59
N THR A 410 -31.60 -0.99 20.68
CA THR A 410 -31.03 -2.28 20.23
C THR A 410 -30.82 -2.31 18.72
N ALA A 411 -31.77 -1.84 17.93
CA ALA A 411 -31.65 -1.76 16.47
C ALA A 411 -30.57 -0.77 16.00
N LEU A 412 -30.24 0.22 16.82
CA LEU A 412 -29.16 1.19 16.60
C LEU A 412 -27.78 0.71 17.08
N ASP A 413 -27.67 -0.57 17.49
CA ASP A 413 -26.42 -1.16 17.99
C ASP A 413 -25.90 -0.48 19.28
N LEU A 414 -26.81 -0.11 20.18
CA LEU A 414 -26.51 0.54 21.48
C LEU A 414 -26.63 -0.41 22.68
N ASP A 415 -27.13 -1.65 22.48
CA ASP A 415 -27.35 -2.65 23.55
C ASP A 415 -26.11 -3.51 23.80
N HIS A 416 -25.04 -2.90 24.28
CA HIS A 416 -23.80 -3.58 24.61
C HIS A 416 -23.46 -3.54 26.10
N LYS A 417 -22.76 -4.57 26.58
CA LYS A 417 -22.16 -4.55 27.92
C LYS A 417 -21.04 -3.52 27.98
N ALA A 418 -20.78 -2.94 29.14
CA ALA A 418 -19.81 -1.85 29.33
C ALA A 418 -18.44 -2.05 28.64
N ARG A 419 -17.91 -3.29 28.65
CA ARG A 419 -16.62 -3.61 28.00
C ARG A 419 -16.70 -3.80 26.48
N GLN A 420 -17.90 -3.86 25.92
CA GLN A 420 -18.17 -4.06 24.49
C GLN A 420 -18.79 -2.82 23.85
N LYS A 421 -19.05 -1.78 24.62
CA LYS A 421 -19.55 -0.51 24.10
C LYS A 421 -18.55 0.09 23.12
N THR A 422 -19.06 0.68 22.06
CA THR A 422 -18.28 1.41 21.07
C THR A 422 -19.12 2.58 20.54
N VAL A 423 -18.52 3.48 19.81
CA VAL A 423 -19.26 4.47 19.01
C VAL A 423 -19.81 3.75 17.79
N PRO A 424 -21.14 3.67 17.61
CA PRO A 424 -21.70 3.06 16.43
C PRO A 424 -21.19 3.72 15.15
N ARG A 425 -20.93 2.90 14.13
CA ARG A 425 -20.32 3.36 12.88
C ARG A 425 -21.10 4.47 12.20
N TRP A 426 -22.42 4.40 12.21
CA TRP A 426 -23.31 5.39 11.60
C TRP A 426 -23.20 6.79 12.22
N VAL A 427 -22.69 6.93 13.47
CA VAL A 427 -22.48 8.23 14.12
C VAL A 427 -21.44 9.08 13.36
N PHE A 428 -20.44 8.45 12.76
CA PHE A 428 -19.39 9.13 12.01
C PHE A 428 -19.92 9.79 10.72
N SER A 429 -20.96 9.23 10.13
CA SER A 429 -21.57 9.71 8.88
C SER A 429 -22.51 10.90 9.07
N LEU A 430 -22.90 11.22 10.31
CA LEU A 430 -23.87 12.27 10.61
C LEU A 430 -23.36 13.68 10.34
N PRO A 431 -24.27 14.67 10.21
CA PRO A 431 -23.92 16.08 10.17
C PRO A 431 -23.04 16.49 11.35
N LEU A 432 -22.20 17.49 11.16
CA LEU A 432 -21.22 17.94 12.16
C LEU A 432 -21.86 18.32 13.49
N ASP A 433 -22.98 19.05 13.46
CA ASP A 433 -23.72 19.46 14.67
C ASP A 433 -24.21 18.27 15.49
N GLN A 434 -24.62 17.19 14.84
CA GLN A 434 -25.06 15.95 15.47
C GLN A 434 -23.88 15.14 16.06
N ARG A 435 -22.74 15.11 15.37
CA ARG A 435 -21.50 14.51 15.91
C ARG A 435 -21.00 15.27 17.15
N LEU A 436 -21.00 16.60 17.09
CA LEU A 436 -20.66 17.44 18.24
C LEU A 436 -21.62 17.26 19.41
N ALA A 437 -22.92 17.10 19.12
CA ALA A 437 -23.92 16.79 20.15
C ALA A 437 -23.68 15.42 20.80
N PHE A 438 -23.31 14.40 20.02
CA PHE A 438 -22.89 13.09 20.54
C PHE A 438 -21.68 13.21 21.47
N ILE A 439 -20.60 13.86 20.99
CA ILE A 439 -19.35 14.06 21.77
C ILE A 439 -19.68 14.78 23.09
N ARG A 440 -20.53 15.80 23.03
CA ARG A 440 -20.98 16.51 24.23
C ARG A 440 -21.74 15.60 25.19
N GLY A 441 -22.71 14.83 24.68
CA GLY A 441 -23.48 13.89 25.48
C GLY A 441 -22.60 12.86 26.19
N TYR A 442 -21.64 12.29 25.44
CA TYR A 442 -20.68 11.34 25.97
C TYR A 442 -19.79 11.98 27.07
N SER A 443 -19.33 13.21 26.85
CA SER A 443 -18.51 13.92 27.80
C SER A 443 -19.27 14.23 29.13
N GLU A 444 -20.57 14.43 29.05
CA GLU A 444 -21.43 14.70 30.20
C GLU A 444 -21.71 13.43 31.03
N ALA A 445 -21.56 12.23 30.45
CA ALA A 445 -21.77 10.94 31.10
C ALA A 445 -20.51 10.41 31.83
N ASP A 446 -19.42 10.26 31.10
CA ASP A 446 -18.28 9.44 31.55
C ASP A 446 -16.96 10.24 31.56
N SER A 447 -16.99 11.51 32.00
CA SER A 447 -15.80 12.34 32.03
C SER A 447 -15.68 13.33 33.16
N ASP A 448 -14.44 13.69 33.50
CA ASP A 448 -14.11 14.80 34.39
C ASP A 448 -13.97 16.10 33.57
N ILE A 449 -14.94 16.99 33.71
CA ILE A 449 -14.94 18.30 33.04
C ILE A 449 -14.33 19.34 33.97
N ARG A 450 -13.14 19.83 33.63
CA ARG A 450 -12.44 20.89 34.37
C ARG A 450 -12.56 22.20 33.63
N HIS A 451 -13.15 23.18 34.33
CA HIS A 451 -13.18 24.59 33.91
C HIS A 451 -11.88 25.26 34.34
N ARG A 452 -11.11 25.78 33.43
CA ARG A 452 -9.91 26.55 33.71
C ARG A 452 -10.06 27.97 33.14
N GLU A 453 -10.14 28.94 34.00
CA GLU A 453 -10.01 30.35 33.63
C GLU A 453 -8.54 30.75 33.65
N SER A 454 -8.05 31.32 32.59
CA SER A 454 -6.71 31.90 32.54
C SER A 454 -6.77 33.26 31.87
N THR A 455 -6.26 34.26 32.54
CA THR A 455 -6.13 35.62 31.99
C THR A 455 -4.81 35.69 31.21
N LYS A 456 -4.88 36.01 29.93
CA LYS A 456 -3.70 36.17 29.05
C LYS A 456 -3.66 37.58 28.51
N ALA A 457 -2.47 38.18 28.51
CA ALA A 457 -2.24 39.41 27.81
C ALA A 457 -2.16 39.11 26.32
N LEU A 458 -3.05 39.65 25.51
CA LEU A 458 -3.04 39.55 24.07
C LEU A 458 -2.98 40.97 23.48
N PRO A 459 -2.13 41.22 22.49
CA PRO A 459 -2.13 42.50 21.80
C PRO A 459 -3.45 42.68 21.05
N ASP A 460 -4.08 43.86 21.22
CA ASP A 460 -5.23 44.25 20.40
C ASP A 460 -4.77 44.64 18.97
N SER A 461 -5.72 44.97 18.10
CA SER A 461 -5.45 45.37 16.72
C SER A 461 -4.57 46.61 16.57
N ARG A 462 -4.25 47.32 17.67
CA ARG A 462 -3.40 48.51 17.77
C ARG A 462 -2.09 48.22 18.51
N GLY A 463 -1.81 46.97 18.91
CA GLY A 463 -0.60 46.58 19.62
C GLY A 463 -0.61 46.86 21.13
N LEU A 464 -1.74 47.32 21.71
CA LEU A 464 -1.88 47.49 23.13
C LEU A 464 -2.20 46.15 23.80
N GLN A 465 -1.51 45.86 24.91
CA GLN A 465 -1.75 44.63 25.68
C GLN A 465 -3.09 44.69 26.44
N GLY A 466 -4.10 44.05 25.90
CA GLY A 466 -5.37 43.82 26.55
C GLY A 466 -5.36 42.51 27.36
N MET A 467 -5.91 42.54 28.57
CA MET A 467 -6.11 41.33 29.39
C MET A 467 -7.38 40.61 28.95
N VAL A 468 -7.25 39.45 28.38
CA VAL A 468 -8.40 38.62 27.95
C VAL A 468 -8.49 37.39 28.85
N THR A 469 -9.63 37.19 29.49
CA THR A 469 -9.91 35.96 30.24
C THR A 469 -10.32 34.86 29.27
N VAL A 470 -9.48 33.86 29.17
CA VAL A 470 -9.75 32.67 28.36
C VAL A 470 -10.29 31.56 29.25
N VAL A 471 -11.56 31.21 29.06
CA VAL A 471 -12.16 30.03 29.70
C VAL A 471 -11.88 28.84 28.81
N GLN A 472 -11.18 27.84 29.32
CA GLN A 472 -10.86 26.62 28.61
C GLN A 472 -11.44 25.42 29.35
N ASP A 473 -12.48 24.82 28.78
CA ASP A 473 -13.04 23.57 29.27
C ASP A 473 -12.22 22.40 28.74
N THR A 474 -11.60 21.67 29.64
CA THR A 474 -10.89 20.45 29.32
C THR A 474 -11.67 19.26 29.86
N VAL A 475 -12.01 18.36 28.96
CA VAL A 475 -12.71 17.11 29.27
C VAL A 475 -11.69 15.98 29.29
N THR A 476 -11.66 15.18 30.36
CA THR A 476 -10.86 13.98 30.46
C THR A 476 -11.78 12.78 30.39
N VAL A 477 -11.61 11.95 29.36
CA VAL A 477 -12.26 10.65 29.21
C VAL A 477 -11.31 9.58 29.71
N GLU A 478 -11.78 8.67 30.57
CA GLU A 478 -11.01 7.53 31.05
C GLU A 478 -11.93 6.30 31.12
N SER A 479 -11.58 5.23 30.41
CA SER A 479 -12.34 3.96 30.41
C SER A 479 -11.41 2.75 30.34
N PRO A 480 -11.78 1.63 30.95
CA PRO A 480 -11.08 0.36 30.73
C PRO A 480 -11.35 -0.25 29.34
N ASN A 481 -12.26 0.31 28.58
CA ASN A 481 -12.61 -0.12 27.23
C ASN A 481 -11.82 0.72 26.20
N SER A 482 -10.69 0.20 25.72
CA SER A 482 -9.82 0.90 24.77
C SER A 482 -10.56 1.22 23.47
N MET A 483 -11.33 0.28 22.93
CA MET A 483 -12.05 0.46 21.67
C MET A 483 -13.03 1.65 21.72
N LEU A 484 -13.74 1.83 22.83
CA LEU A 484 -14.64 2.97 22.99
C LEU A 484 -13.85 4.28 23.03
N VAL A 485 -12.75 4.31 23.82
CA VAL A 485 -11.89 5.50 23.96
C VAL A 485 -11.28 5.89 22.61
N ASP A 486 -10.77 4.91 21.83
CA ASP A 486 -10.17 5.14 20.51
C ASP A 486 -11.22 5.68 19.52
N LYS A 487 -12.44 5.13 19.51
CA LYS A 487 -13.51 5.60 18.62
C LYS A 487 -14.06 6.97 18.97
N VAL A 488 -14.18 7.30 20.26
CA VAL A 488 -14.52 8.67 20.68
C VAL A 488 -13.41 9.65 20.31
N HIS A 489 -12.16 9.27 20.49
CA HIS A 489 -11.00 10.07 20.07
C HIS A 489 -11.01 10.32 18.55
N GLU A 490 -11.20 9.29 17.75
CA GLU A 490 -11.30 9.38 16.29
C GLU A 490 -12.45 10.31 15.85
N LEU A 491 -13.63 10.17 16.48
CA LEU A 491 -14.77 11.06 16.23
C LEU A 491 -14.45 12.53 16.56
N CYS A 492 -13.73 12.78 17.67
CA CYS A 492 -13.25 14.11 18.02
C CYS A 492 -12.34 14.70 16.92
N LEU A 493 -11.39 13.90 16.43
CA LEU A 493 -10.41 14.34 15.42
C LEU A 493 -11.07 14.75 14.11
N ILE A 494 -12.04 13.96 13.61
CA ILE A 494 -12.75 14.27 12.35
C ILE A 494 -13.85 15.34 12.50
N SER A 495 -14.23 15.66 13.72
CA SER A 495 -15.20 16.72 14.03
C SER A 495 -14.54 18.05 14.42
N GLY A 496 -13.23 18.20 14.20
CA GLY A 496 -12.50 19.42 14.51
C GLY A 496 -12.31 19.70 16.00
N VAL A 497 -12.57 18.71 16.86
CA VAL A 497 -12.39 18.82 18.31
C VAL A 497 -10.92 18.59 18.65
N ARG A 498 -10.32 19.53 19.38
CA ARG A 498 -8.92 19.42 19.78
C ARG A 498 -8.76 18.35 20.87
N ALA A 499 -8.15 17.24 20.56
CA ALA A 499 -7.89 16.13 21.46
C ALA A 499 -6.38 15.87 21.63
N SER A 500 -5.96 15.31 22.78
CA SER A 500 -4.61 14.75 22.98
C SER A 500 -4.55 13.33 22.46
N LEU A 501 -3.35 12.74 22.37
CA LEU A 501 -3.22 11.30 22.14
C LEU A 501 -3.89 10.49 23.25
N VAL A 502 -4.40 9.31 22.88
CA VAL A 502 -4.85 8.31 23.85
C VAL A 502 -3.64 7.75 24.60
N LYS A 503 -3.76 7.63 25.91
CA LYS A 503 -2.74 7.11 26.82
C LYS A 503 -3.32 5.98 27.63
N SER A 504 -2.47 5.01 28.01
CA SER A 504 -2.86 3.92 28.89
C SER A 504 -2.22 4.10 30.26
N ARG A 505 -2.95 3.73 31.31
CA ARG A 505 -2.48 3.73 32.70
C ARG A 505 -2.81 2.39 33.33
N PHE A 506 -1.82 1.75 33.89
CA PHE A 506 -2.00 0.56 34.73
C PHE A 506 -2.13 0.96 36.19
N ARG A 507 -3.09 0.37 36.92
CA ARG A 507 -3.27 0.53 38.36
C ARG A 507 -3.37 -0.86 38.99
N GLU A 508 -2.51 -1.13 39.97
CA GLU A 508 -2.56 -2.41 40.73
C GLU A 508 -3.86 -2.54 41.49
N GLU A 509 -4.34 -1.46 42.10
CA GLU A 509 -5.65 -1.37 42.75
C GLU A 509 -6.42 -0.13 42.33
N GLN A 510 -7.71 -0.29 42.11
CA GLN A 510 -8.66 0.80 41.89
C GLN A 510 -9.88 0.62 42.77
N THR A 511 -10.20 1.62 43.59
CA THR A 511 -11.46 1.66 44.35
C THR A 511 -12.52 2.33 43.46
N LEU A 512 -13.61 1.63 43.20
CA LEU A 512 -14.77 2.19 42.49
C LEU A 512 -15.59 3.12 43.39
N PRO A 513 -16.41 4.03 42.82
CA PRO A 513 -17.27 4.93 43.60
C PRO A 513 -18.18 4.20 44.59
N GLU A 514 -18.51 2.97 44.32
CA GLU A 514 -19.34 2.07 45.18
C GLU A 514 -18.55 1.41 46.31
N GLY A 515 -17.26 1.73 46.48
CA GLY A 515 -16.39 1.15 47.52
C GLY A 515 -15.77 -0.21 47.16
N ARG A 516 -16.14 -0.81 46.04
CA ARG A 516 -15.53 -2.08 45.56
C ARG A 516 -14.11 -1.83 45.04
N ARG A 517 -13.19 -2.70 45.41
CA ARG A 517 -11.80 -2.69 44.86
C ARG A 517 -11.68 -3.60 43.65
N LYS A 518 -11.01 -3.12 42.62
CA LYS A 518 -10.55 -3.91 41.50
C LYS A 518 -9.03 -3.91 41.47
N THR A 519 -8.44 -5.06 41.16
CA THR A 519 -6.99 -5.24 41.03
C THR A 519 -6.61 -5.36 39.54
N ASN A 520 -5.40 -4.94 39.21
CA ASN A 520 -4.80 -5.03 37.87
C ASN A 520 -5.67 -4.41 36.76
N VAL A 521 -6.05 -3.16 36.92
CA VAL A 521 -6.90 -2.44 35.97
C VAL A 521 -6.03 -1.60 35.03
N THR A 522 -6.10 -1.89 33.72
CA THR A 522 -5.61 -0.98 32.69
C THR A 522 -6.75 -0.07 32.25
N SER A 523 -6.56 1.23 32.33
CA SER A 523 -7.48 2.23 31.77
C SER A 523 -6.82 2.99 30.63
N HIS A 524 -7.64 3.41 29.67
CA HIS A 524 -7.24 4.24 28.53
C HIS A 524 -7.89 5.60 28.69
N TRP A 525 -7.15 6.66 28.39
CA TRP A 525 -7.65 8.02 28.59
C TRP A 525 -7.06 8.99 27.58
N PHE A 526 -7.80 10.06 27.29
CA PHE A 526 -7.34 11.24 26.58
C PHE A 526 -8.07 12.48 27.05
N GLN A 527 -7.56 13.65 26.68
CA GLN A 527 -8.17 14.93 26.98
C GLN A 527 -8.56 15.65 25.69
N PHE A 528 -9.70 16.32 25.72
CA PHE A 528 -10.12 17.16 24.61
C PHE A 528 -10.78 18.46 25.10
N SER A 529 -10.90 19.45 24.20
CA SER A 529 -11.59 20.72 24.44
C SER A 529 -12.94 20.68 23.73
N LEU A 530 -14.00 21.14 24.42
CA LEU A 530 -15.33 21.28 23.79
C LEU A 530 -15.39 22.34 22.67
N LYS A 531 -14.32 23.15 22.52
CA LYS A 531 -14.18 24.07 21.37
C LYS A 531 -13.77 23.30 20.14
N HIS A 532 -14.49 23.50 19.04
CA HIS A 532 -14.12 22.92 17.75
C HIS A 532 -13.41 23.95 16.87
N ASP A 533 -12.55 23.44 15.98
CA ASP A 533 -11.85 24.20 14.95
C ASP A 533 -12.49 23.87 13.59
N PRO A 534 -13.15 24.81 12.92
CA PRO A 534 -13.90 24.54 11.69
C PRO A 534 -13.03 24.34 10.45
N ARG A 535 -11.71 24.51 10.56
CA ARG A 535 -10.81 24.29 9.40
C ARG A 535 -10.82 22.85 8.98
N ALA A 536 -10.98 22.60 7.67
CA ALA A 536 -10.99 21.25 7.12
C ALA A 536 -9.66 20.52 7.35
N PHE A 537 -8.54 21.25 7.31
CA PHE A 537 -7.20 20.70 7.51
C PHE A 537 -6.41 21.53 8.52
N LYS A 538 -5.43 20.88 9.13
CA LYS A 538 -4.44 21.53 10.00
C LYS A 538 -3.07 20.92 9.83
N LEU A 539 -2.06 21.63 10.34
CA LEU A 539 -0.69 21.14 10.41
C LEU A 539 -0.47 20.42 11.74
N SER A 540 0.08 19.23 11.67
CA SER A 540 0.45 18.43 12.84
C SER A 540 1.96 18.18 12.83
N ARG A 541 2.63 18.52 13.95
CA ARG A 541 4.09 18.39 14.09
C ARG A 541 4.45 16.98 14.55
N ILE A 542 5.41 16.35 13.88
CA ILE A 542 5.93 15.04 14.25
C ILE A 542 6.72 15.15 15.56
N GLN A 543 6.36 14.32 16.54
CA GLN A 543 7.00 14.27 17.87
C GLN A 543 7.94 13.07 18.01
N SER A 544 7.58 11.92 17.48
CA SER A 544 8.46 10.74 17.45
C SER A 544 8.19 9.87 16.23
N ILE A 545 9.22 9.10 15.84
CA ILE A 545 9.17 8.00 14.88
C ILE A 545 9.93 6.86 15.54
N GLU A 546 9.25 5.75 15.81
CA GLU A 546 9.76 4.64 16.60
C GLU A 546 9.56 3.31 15.88
N PRO A 547 10.56 2.42 15.78
CA PRO A 547 10.37 1.09 15.21
C PRO A 547 9.46 0.24 16.12
N LEU A 548 8.59 -0.56 15.51
CA LEU A 548 7.68 -1.48 16.21
C LEU A 548 7.93 -2.96 15.89
N GLY A 549 8.83 -3.23 14.94
CA GLY A 549 9.08 -4.58 14.43
C GLY A 549 8.13 -4.96 13.28
N ALA A 550 8.01 -6.24 13.01
CA ALA A 550 7.34 -6.77 11.84
C ALA A 550 5.84 -6.99 12.05
N MET A 551 5.00 -6.46 11.17
CA MET A 551 3.53 -6.60 11.20
C MET A 551 2.98 -6.97 9.83
N GLU A 552 1.84 -7.67 9.79
CA GLU A 552 1.10 -7.91 8.54
C GLU A 552 0.56 -6.60 8.00
N THR A 553 0.76 -6.34 6.71
CA THR A 553 0.49 -5.05 6.08
C THR A 553 -0.32 -5.15 4.81
N TYR A 554 -1.01 -4.06 4.51
CA TYR A 554 -1.90 -3.89 3.36
C TYR A 554 -1.63 -2.55 2.68
N ASP A 555 -1.94 -2.47 1.39
CA ASP A 555 -2.04 -1.23 0.65
C ASP A 555 -3.41 -1.12 -0.01
N LEU A 556 -3.93 0.10 -0.13
CA LEU A 556 -5.15 0.39 -0.86
C LEU A 556 -4.81 1.09 -2.16
N GLN A 557 -5.39 0.58 -3.23
CA GLN A 557 -5.37 1.27 -4.48
C GLN A 557 -6.62 2.12 -4.62
N VAL A 558 -6.43 3.42 -4.82
CA VAL A 558 -7.50 4.42 -4.90
C VAL A 558 -7.45 5.12 -6.26
N ASP A 559 -8.63 5.24 -6.90
CA ASP A 559 -8.77 5.81 -8.23
C ASP A 559 -8.35 7.28 -8.30
N GLN A 560 -7.62 7.67 -9.34
CA GLN A 560 -7.19 9.03 -9.74
C GLN A 560 -6.29 9.77 -8.75
N LEU A 561 -6.58 9.82 -7.45
CA LEU A 561 -5.87 10.66 -6.50
C LEU A 561 -4.77 9.94 -5.73
N GLU A 562 -4.77 8.61 -5.75
CA GLU A 562 -3.72 7.75 -5.18
C GLU A 562 -3.40 8.04 -3.71
N ASN A 563 -4.35 8.59 -2.97
CA ASN A 563 -4.20 8.88 -1.55
C ASN A 563 -5.51 8.66 -0.81
N PHE A 564 -5.42 8.52 0.50
CA PHE A 564 -6.58 8.35 1.36
C PHE A 564 -6.29 8.79 2.79
N VAL A 565 -7.31 8.75 3.65
CA VAL A 565 -7.18 9.08 5.07
C VAL A 565 -7.08 7.79 5.86
N ALA A 566 -5.95 7.58 6.54
CA ALA A 566 -5.71 6.47 7.46
C ALA A 566 -5.35 6.99 8.85
N ASP A 567 -5.94 6.44 9.91
CA ASP A 567 -5.76 6.88 11.31
C ASP A 567 -5.83 8.42 11.45
N SER A 568 -6.76 9.03 10.71
CA SER A 568 -6.94 10.49 10.62
C SER A 568 -5.71 11.27 10.11
N ILE A 569 -4.86 10.65 9.32
CA ILE A 569 -3.69 11.24 8.64
C ILE A 569 -3.82 11.00 7.13
N LEU A 570 -3.35 11.97 6.32
CA LEU A 570 -3.27 11.80 4.87
C LEU A 570 -2.08 10.92 4.51
N VAL A 571 -2.33 9.84 3.81
CA VAL A 571 -1.35 8.87 3.31
C VAL A 571 -1.52 8.65 1.82
N HIS A 572 -0.46 8.19 1.16
CA HIS A 572 -0.48 7.89 -0.27
C HIS A 572 -0.39 6.39 -0.49
N ASN A 573 -1.14 5.87 -1.44
CA ASN A 573 -0.95 4.48 -1.85
C ASN A 573 0.40 4.32 -2.57
N THR A 574 1.01 3.16 -2.37
CA THR A 574 2.36 2.86 -2.85
C THR A 574 2.36 1.72 -3.88
N GLY A 575 1.29 0.95 -3.96
CA GLY A 575 1.13 -0.17 -4.89
C GLY A 575 0.77 0.22 -6.33
N ASP A 576 0.49 1.47 -6.60
CA ASP A 576 -0.04 1.94 -7.88
C ASP A 576 0.93 1.83 -9.06
N ALA A 577 2.24 1.99 -8.83
CA ALA A 577 3.20 1.90 -9.94
C ALA A 577 3.16 0.53 -10.63
N ALA A 578 2.98 -0.57 -9.87
CA ALA A 578 2.87 -1.92 -10.40
C ALA A 578 1.59 -2.10 -11.23
N LEU A 579 0.47 -1.63 -10.70
CA LEU A 579 -0.82 -1.77 -11.37
C LEU A 579 -1.00 -0.74 -12.47
N THR A 580 -0.57 0.51 -12.25
CA THR A 580 -0.53 1.55 -13.29
C THR A 580 0.31 1.08 -14.47
N LEU A 581 1.48 0.49 -14.21
CA LEU A 581 2.30 -0.08 -15.26
C LEU A 581 1.56 -1.21 -15.99
N ALA A 582 0.96 -2.15 -15.24
CA ALA A 582 0.22 -3.29 -15.80
C ALA A 582 -1.04 -2.87 -16.58
N GLN A 583 -1.67 -1.76 -16.21
CA GLN A 583 -2.86 -1.21 -16.88
C GLN A 583 -2.50 -0.26 -18.04
N THR A 584 -1.35 0.43 -17.94
CA THR A 584 -0.94 1.43 -18.94
C THR A 584 -0.23 0.77 -20.12
N VAL A 585 0.57 -0.26 -19.87
CA VAL A 585 1.33 -0.94 -20.92
C VAL A 585 1.18 -2.46 -20.81
N PRO A 586 1.05 -3.16 -21.93
CA PRO A 586 1.00 -4.62 -21.92
C PRO A 586 2.36 -5.16 -21.48
N LEU A 587 2.43 -5.65 -20.25
CA LEU A 587 3.64 -6.29 -19.72
C LEU A 587 3.93 -7.60 -20.47
N GLY A 588 5.19 -7.79 -20.85
CA GLY A 588 5.69 -9.06 -21.33
C GLY A 588 5.71 -10.12 -20.23
N GLY A 589 5.86 -9.67 -18.97
CA GLY A 589 5.72 -10.50 -17.79
C GLY A 589 6.31 -9.86 -16.54
N VAL A 590 6.16 -10.55 -15.42
CA VAL A 590 6.66 -10.15 -14.12
C VAL A 590 7.64 -11.16 -13.54
N LEU A 591 8.78 -10.67 -13.03
CA LEU A 591 9.73 -11.40 -12.21
C LEU A 591 9.45 -11.11 -10.74
N ILE A 592 9.17 -12.13 -9.93
CA ILE A 592 8.94 -11.98 -8.50
C ILE A 592 10.21 -12.24 -7.71
N VAL A 593 10.66 -11.25 -6.95
CA VAL A 593 11.82 -11.34 -6.07
C VAL A 593 11.37 -11.65 -4.64
N THR A 594 11.95 -12.67 -4.03
CA THR A 594 11.72 -13.04 -2.63
C THR A 594 13.03 -13.31 -1.91
N THR A 595 12.97 -13.54 -0.60
CA THR A 595 14.06 -14.07 0.23
C THR A 595 13.61 -15.40 0.85
N PRO A 596 14.53 -16.25 1.40
CA PRO A 596 14.18 -17.56 1.93
C PRO A 596 13.22 -17.55 3.13
N GLN A 597 13.08 -16.42 3.81
CA GLN A 597 12.29 -16.26 5.03
C GLN A 597 10.80 -16.51 4.77
N ASP A 598 10.11 -17.28 5.61
CA ASP A 598 8.69 -17.61 5.46
C ASP A 598 7.78 -16.39 5.32
N ALA A 599 8.09 -15.30 6.04
CA ALA A 599 7.38 -14.03 5.91
C ALA A 599 7.43 -13.48 4.46
N ALA A 600 8.60 -13.52 3.80
CA ALA A 600 8.77 -13.06 2.42
C ALA A 600 8.06 -13.99 1.42
N LEU A 601 8.08 -15.29 1.68
CA LEU A 601 7.45 -16.32 0.83
C LEU A 601 5.93 -16.19 0.81
N ASN A 602 5.29 -16.00 1.97
CA ASN A 602 3.85 -15.78 2.05
C ASN A 602 3.41 -14.55 1.24
N ILE A 603 4.25 -13.53 1.20
CA ILE A 603 3.98 -12.31 0.45
C ILE A 603 4.20 -12.51 -1.04
N ALA A 604 5.27 -13.20 -1.42
CA ALA A 604 5.52 -13.57 -2.81
C ALA A 604 4.34 -14.38 -3.40
N ALA A 605 3.74 -15.28 -2.59
CA ALA A 605 2.53 -16.02 -2.97
C ALA A 605 1.33 -15.10 -3.28
N LYS A 606 1.16 -14.04 -2.47
CA LYS A 606 0.09 -13.04 -2.68
C LYS A 606 0.35 -12.18 -3.92
N ALA A 607 1.61 -11.76 -4.14
CA ALA A 607 2.00 -11.03 -5.34
C ALA A 607 1.77 -11.86 -6.61
N LEU A 608 2.10 -13.14 -6.60
CA LEU A 608 1.80 -14.08 -7.67
C LEU A 608 0.30 -14.17 -7.98
N ALA A 609 -0.54 -14.24 -6.93
CA ALA A 609 -2.00 -14.26 -7.08
C ALA A 609 -2.53 -12.95 -7.71
N MET A 610 -2.02 -11.79 -7.28
CA MET A 610 -2.39 -10.48 -7.80
C MET A 610 -2.07 -10.37 -9.31
N PHE A 611 -0.83 -10.68 -9.73
CA PHE A 611 -0.47 -10.59 -11.14
C PHE A 611 -1.23 -11.57 -12.02
N ARG A 612 -1.63 -12.75 -11.48
CA ARG A 612 -2.55 -13.66 -12.17
C ARG A 612 -3.94 -13.04 -12.40
N GLN A 613 -4.51 -12.37 -11.39
CA GLN A 613 -5.79 -11.65 -11.53
C GLN A 613 -5.73 -10.53 -12.56
N LEU A 614 -4.57 -9.91 -12.72
CA LEU A 614 -4.31 -8.89 -13.73
C LEU A 614 -4.02 -9.48 -15.13
N ASN A 615 -4.05 -10.79 -15.28
CA ASN A 615 -3.66 -11.48 -16.52
C ASN A 615 -2.24 -11.13 -17.00
N VAL A 616 -1.32 -10.78 -16.10
CA VAL A 616 0.09 -10.53 -16.40
C VAL A 616 0.83 -11.88 -16.38
N PRO A 617 1.58 -12.24 -17.43
CA PRO A 617 2.39 -13.46 -17.43
C PRO A 617 3.42 -13.44 -16.30
N ILE A 618 3.52 -14.52 -15.54
CA ILE A 618 4.53 -14.67 -14.50
C ILE A 618 5.73 -15.37 -15.12
N LEU A 619 6.86 -14.67 -15.21
CA LEU A 619 8.10 -15.21 -15.79
C LEU A 619 8.81 -16.17 -14.83
N GLY A 620 8.64 -15.95 -13.53
CA GLY A 620 9.16 -16.84 -12.51
C GLY A 620 9.44 -16.13 -11.18
N VAL A 621 10.00 -16.93 -10.25
CA VAL A 621 10.43 -16.49 -8.93
C VAL A 621 11.95 -16.59 -8.83
N VAL A 622 12.59 -15.57 -8.24
CA VAL A 622 14.01 -15.58 -7.88
C VAL A 622 14.14 -15.40 -6.36
N GLU A 623 14.98 -16.22 -5.74
CA GLU A 623 15.29 -16.13 -4.32
C GLU A 623 16.59 -15.35 -4.14
N ASN A 624 16.50 -14.14 -3.61
CA ASN A 624 17.65 -13.30 -3.28
C ASN A 624 18.09 -13.53 -1.82
N MET A 625 19.35 -13.26 -1.52
CA MET A 625 19.93 -13.48 -0.21
C MET A 625 19.78 -14.95 0.25
N SER A 626 19.83 -15.88 -0.70
CA SER A 626 19.59 -17.30 -0.46
C SER A 626 20.66 -17.94 0.37
N TYR A 627 21.92 -17.57 0.14
CA TYR A 627 23.09 -18.10 0.85
C TYR A 627 24.24 -17.10 0.85
N PHE A 628 25.19 -17.31 1.72
CA PHE A 628 26.47 -16.59 1.78
C PHE A 628 27.62 -17.56 1.49
N VAL A 629 28.58 -17.14 0.68
CA VAL A 629 29.82 -17.88 0.47
C VAL A 629 30.96 -17.11 1.15
N CYS A 630 31.63 -17.76 2.09
CA CYS A 630 32.75 -17.13 2.81
C CYS A 630 33.89 -16.83 1.83
N PRO A 631 34.36 -15.58 1.71
CA PRO A 631 35.43 -15.22 0.78
C PRO A 631 36.80 -15.81 1.18
N HIS A 632 36.97 -16.30 2.41
CA HIS A 632 38.23 -16.86 2.93
C HIS A 632 38.32 -18.38 2.75
N CYS A 633 37.24 -19.13 3.05
CA CYS A 633 37.26 -20.60 3.00
C CYS A 633 36.35 -21.18 1.90
N GLY A 634 35.53 -20.38 1.25
CA GLY A 634 34.60 -20.85 0.25
C GLY A 634 33.36 -21.60 0.79
N GLU A 635 33.24 -21.72 2.12
CA GLU A 635 32.12 -22.42 2.75
C GLU A 635 30.80 -21.67 2.52
N ARG A 636 29.76 -22.41 2.10
CA ARG A 636 28.40 -21.91 1.94
C ARG A 636 27.67 -21.95 3.28
N THR A 637 27.04 -20.84 3.65
CA THR A 637 26.21 -20.72 4.85
C THR A 637 24.85 -20.15 4.48
N ASP A 638 23.77 -20.80 4.90
CA ASP A 638 22.41 -20.39 4.65
C ASP A 638 21.92 -19.49 5.80
N ILE A 639 22.28 -18.19 5.76
CA ILE A 639 22.03 -17.23 6.86
C ILE A 639 20.56 -17.07 7.18
N PHE A 640 19.68 -17.04 6.16
CA PHE A 640 18.25 -16.84 6.30
C PHE A 640 17.42 -18.09 5.94
N SER A 641 17.96 -19.31 6.05
CA SER A 641 17.42 -20.53 5.45
C SER A 641 17.63 -20.57 3.92
N ASN A 642 17.14 -21.58 3.24
CA ASN A 642 17.34 -21.82 1.81
C ASN A 642 16.15 -22.55 1.18
N GLY A 643 15.92 -22.34 -0.12
CA GLY A 643 14.97 -23.10 -0.94
C GLY A 643 13.51 -22.72 -0.74
N GLY A 644 13.22 -21.67 0.02
CA GLY A 644 11.86 -21.17 0.19
C GLY A 644 11.25 -20.69 -1.12
N GLY A 645 12.01 -19.93 -1.92
CA GLY A 645 11.58 -19.45 -3.25
C GLY A 645 11.29 -20.59 -4.20
N LYS A 646 12.08 -21.65 -4.16
CA LYS A 646 11.85 -22.87 -4.96
C LYS A 646 10.56 -23.58 -4.52
N ARG A 647 10.33 -23.67 -3.21
CA ARG A 647 9.10 -24.26 -2.65
C ARG A 647 7.86 -23.50 -3.10
N ILE A 648 7.85 -22.16 -2.94
CA ILE A 648 6.68 -21.36 -3.33
C ILE A 648 6.43 -21.38 -4.84
N ALA A 649 7.48 -21.40 -5.66
CA ALA A 649 7.37 -21.54 -7.10
C ALA A 649 6.66 -22.86 -7.47
N ALA A 650 7.08 -23.98 -6.87
CA ALA A 650 6.47 -25.30 -7.08
C ALA A 650 5.00 -25.33 -6.59
N GLU A 651 4.72 -24.82 -5.39
CA GLU A 651 3.35 -24.76 -4.83
C GLU A 651 2.40 -23.93 -5.68
N ARG A 652 2.91 -22.89 -6.33
CA ARG A 652 2.12 -21.99 -7.16
C ARG A 652 2.18 -22.33 -8.65
N GLY A 653 2.88 -23.38 -9.06
CA GLY A 653 2.99 -23.80 -10.45
C GLY A 653 3.59 -22.71 -11.33
N VAL A 654 4.70 -22.09 -10.90
CA VAL A 654 5.48 -21.11 -11.64
C VAL A 654 6.96 -21.52 -11.64
N ASP A 655 7.74 -21.02 -12.60
CA ASP A 655 9.14 -21.37 -12.71
C ASP A 655 10.00 -20.74 -11.61
N PHE A 656 10.98 -21.49 -11.12
CA PHE A 656 12.02 -21.01 -10.23
C PHE A 656 13.28 -20.67 -11.05
N LEU A 657 13.64 -19.38 -11.10
CA LEU A 657 14.69 -18.89 -11.98
C LEU A 657 16.08 -18.94 -11.34
N GLY A 658 16.18 -19.08 -10.02
CA GLY A 658 17.47 -19.26 -9.36
C GLY A 658 17.59 -18.65 -7.98
N GLU A 659 18.75 -18.90 -7.39
CA GLU A 659 19.19 -18.40 -6.08
C GLU A 659 20.29 -17.37 -6.27
N ILE A 660 20.18 -16.21 -5.60
CA ILE A 660 21.22 -15.17 -5.61
C ILE A 660 21.86 -15.10 -4.22
N PRO A 661 23.20 -15.18 -4.13
CA PRO A 661 23.90 -15.12 -2.84
C PRO A 661 23.89 -13.72 -2.22
N ILE A 662 24.10 -13.66 -0.92
CA ILE A 662 24.51 -12.43 -0.24
C ILE A 662 25.96 -12.15 -0.61
N GLY A 663 26.19 -11.06 -1.34
CA GLY A 663 27.53 -10.65 -1.77
C GLY A 663 27.92 -9.29 -1.23
N VAL A 664 29.04 -9.23 -0.48
CA VAL A 664 29.62 -7.94 -0.02
C VAL A 664 30.00 -7.08 -1.23
N SER A 665 30.54 -7.72 -2.28
CA SER A 665 30.91 -7.05 -3.53
C SER A 665 29.70 -6.45 -4.25
N VAL A 666 28.54 -7.08 -4.20
CA VAL A 666 27.30 -6.55 -4.83
C VAL A 666 26.93 -5.21 -4.19
N ARG A 667 26.93 -5.14 -2.84
CA ARG A 667 26.63 -3.90 -2.10
C ARG A 667 27.67 -2.82 -2.40
N GLU A 668 28.97 -3.14 -2.22
CA GLU A 668 30.05 -2.16 -2.40
C GLU A 668 30.10 -1.56 -3.81
N GLN A 669 29.84 -2.39 -4.82
CA GLN A 669 29.82 -1.93 -6.19
C GLN A 669 28.57 -1.08 -6.49
N SER A 670 27.41 -1.45 -5.96
CA SER A 670 26.20 -0.63 -6.04
C SER A 670 26.38 0.75 -5.41
N ASP A 671 27.02 0.82 -4.23
CA ASP A 671 27.33 2.09 -3.55
C ASP A 671 28.32 2.97 -4.35
N LYS A 672 29.20 2.35 -5.15
CA LYS A 672 30.15 3.04 -6.06
C LYS A 672 29.51 3.44 -7.38
N GLY A 673 28.25 3.08 -7.66
CA GLY A 673 27.59 3.33 -8.93
C GLY A 673 28.06 2.45 -10.09
N VAL A 674 28.64 1.28 -9.80
CA VAL A 674 29.11 0.31 -10.81
C VAL A 674 28.52 -1.06 -10.50
N PRO A 675 27.50 -1.52 -11.20
CA PRO A 675 26.88 -2.84 -10.96
C PRO A 675 27.92 -3.97 -11.00
N VAL A 676 27.75 -4.99 -10.14
CA VAL A 676 28.75 -6.07 -9.99
C VAL A 676 29.00 -6.80 -11.32
N VAL A 677 28.00 -6.94 -12.15
CA VAL A 677 28.11 -7.58 -13.48
C VAL A 677 29.07 -6.81 -14.40
N ALA A 678 29.11 -5.48 -14.28
CA ALA A 678 30.04 -4.64 -15.04
C ALA A 678 31.41 -4.55 -14.34
N ALA A 679 31.44 -4.40 -13.01
CA ALA A 679 32.66 -4.21 -12.24
C ALA A 679 33.55 -5.49 -12.17
N LYS A 680 32.92 -6.65 -12.07
CA LYS A 680 33.59 -7.94 -11.91
C LYS A 680 32.89 -9.02 -12.76
N PRO A 681 32.99 -8.96 -14.10
CA PRO A 681 32.19 -9.79 -15.01
C PRO A 681 32.39 -11.29 -14.81
N ASP A 682 33.55 -11.73 -14.34
CA ASP A 682 33.90 -13.14 -14.15
C ASP A 682 33.72 -13.64 -12.73
N SER A 683 33.18 -12.80 -11.82
CA SER A 683 32.92 -13.23 -10.46
C SER A 683 31.75 -14.22 -10.36
N PRO A 684 31.73 -15.07 -9.34
CA PRO A 684 30.62 -16.00 -9.11
C PRO A 684 29.25 -15.27 -9.01
N GLU A 685 29.22 -14.11 -8.36
CA GLU A 685 28.00 -13.29 -8.25
C GLU A 685 27.51 -12.81 -9.61
N SER A 686 28.45 -12.35 -10.47
CA SER A 686 28.11 -11.91 -11.84
C SER A 686 27.60 -13.05 -12.71
N GLN A 687 28.14 -14.27 -12.54
CA GLN A 687 27.67 -15.44 -13.25
C GLN A 687 26.20 -15.77 -12.89
N VAL A 688 25.84 -15.68 -11.60
CA VAL A 688 24.44 -15.89 -11.16
C VAL A 688 23.47 -14.91 -11.83
N TYR A 689 23.85 -13.63 -11.96
CA TYR A 689 23.01 -12.64 -12.64
C TYR A 689 22.94 -12.90 -14.16
N LYS A 690 24.03 -13.35 -14.79
CA LYS A 690 24.04 -13.74 -16.20
C LYS A 690 23.13 -14.96 -16.43
N ASP A 691 23.18 -15.96 -15.56
CA ASP A 691 22.31 -17.14 -15.62
C ASP A 691 20.83 -16.77 -15.42
N LEU A 692 20.54 -15.84 -14.50
CA LEU A 692 19.19 -15.30 -14.30
C LEU A 692 18.70 -14.57 -15.56
N ALA A 693 19.52 -13.69 -16.13
CA ALA A 693 19.19 -12.94 -17.35
C ALA A 693 18.86 -13.88 -18.50
N PHE A 694 19.63 -14.92 -18.62
CA PHE A 694 19.44 -15.95 -19.61
C PHE A 694 18.10 -16.69 -19.45
N ARG A 695 17.81 -17.24 -18.26
CA ARG A 695 16.54 -17.94 -17.98
C ARG A 695 15.33 -17.03 -18.19
N LEU A 696 15.46 -15.77 -17.76
CA LEU A 696 14.40 -14.77 -17.95
C LEU A 696 14.14 -14.49 -19.43
N ALA A 697 15.19 -14.34 -20.25
CA ALA A 697 15.05 -14.13 -21.69
C ALA A 697 14.37 -15.33 -22.38
N GLY A 698 14.67 -16.55 -21.96
CA GLY A 698 13.98 -17.76 -22.41
C GLY A 698 12.49 -17.75 -22.06
N MET A 699 12.15 -17.39 -20.81
CA MET A 699 10.74 -17.28 -20.39
C MET A 699 9.96 -16.22 -21.17
N VAL A 700 10.56 -15.05 -21.41
CA VAL A 700 9.96 -14.01 -22.27
C VAL A 700 9.72 -14.52 -23.69
N SER A 701 10.68 -15.25 -24.26
CA SER A 701 10.54 -15.86 -25.61
C SER A 701 9.41 -16.88 -25.65
N MET A 702 9.23 -17.71 -24.59
CA MET A 702 8.10 -18.64 -24.50
C MET A 702 6.75 -17.94 -24.46
N VAL A 703 6.65 -16.84 -23.67
CA VAL A 703 5.43 -16.02 -23.59
C VAL A 703 5.12 -15.39 -24.95
N ALA A 704 6.12 -14.81 -25.62
CA ALA A 704 5.95 -14.22 -26.95
C ALA A 704 5.44 -15.26 -27.95
N PHE A 705 6.06 -16.42 -27.97
CA PHE A 705 5.68 -17.49 -28.88
C PHE A 705 4.29 -18.07 -28.62
N SER A 706 3.85 -18.12 -27.34
CA SER A 706 2.49 -18.56 -26.98
C SER A 706 1.40 -17.62 -27.51
N LYS A 707 1.70 -16.32 -27.58
CA LYS A 707 0.79 -15.29 -28.12
C LYS A 707 0.70 -15.28 -29.64
N MET A 708 1.77 -15.66 -30.35
CA MET A 708 1.77 -15.76 -31.81
C MET A 708 0.91 -16.92 -32.35
N LYS A 709 0.54 -17.87 -31.49
CA LYS A 709 -0.33 -19.02 -31.82
C LYS A 709 -1.81 -18.81 -31.60
N LYS A 710 -2.20 -17.72 -30.91
CA LYS A 710 -3.59 -17.30 -30.74
C LYS A 710 -3.96 -16.22 -31.75
#